data_2ff63917361ad08ba160367cc13da28e
#
_entry.id   2ff63917361ad08ba160367cc13da28e
#
_cell.length_a   1.000
_cell.length_b   1.000
_cell.length_c   1.000
_cell.angle_alpha   90.00
_cell.angle_beta   90.00
_cell.angle_gamma   90.00
#
_symmetry.space_group_name_H-M   'P 1'
#
loop_
_entity.id
_entity.type
_entity.pdbx_description
1 polymer ?
#
loop_
_entity_poly.entity_id
_entity_poly.type
_entity_poly.pdbx_seq_one_letter_code
_entity_poly.pdbx_strand_id
1 'polypeptide(L)'
;MTSAAYKQALEATGYLASNGLPAPGLVPADDPRAAKMRAVFSDERVGLQADAVFSAQNAPTSIFKDAGEAEPSDEDLRRWHEAAWNVGVAPLLWIVTPTDVRLYDCYASPERTDEQAGHAPQALDRFVLQSGERLRALDDQCGRIATETGAFWTSPIGSKINRRHRVDRELLAEISALEDRLTALGNPETDQAVAHARDIAQRFIGRCIFTWYLLDRGIAQPFLPADLPADLSAMFATPSNAFALFDWLRTTFNGDLFPMDDPGAEREQLTLQHLELIRDFVEGRSLIPERLGQGRLFRFRFNAIPVDLISSIYQQFARTSAADEARSQGLHYTPVELVHLTLDPIFEGLSPHAAVNDPACGSGAFLVEAFRRLVWRAAEGKPASRELVRRILYGQLFGVDINRAALGIAAFSLYLAALELDEQPISDIRDLRFDRLIDTTLFEADSLGEDLPTLITSRSFDAVVGNPPWTFVKKEGGAERRRSSDTSTLRPRRSPDQAFLALGAELAGQHGRVGMVMKATPFFSKDVHAVAARNHLLERLAPVALINLSYLRREELFPDALGPALLFFARCGLGPQADRMLVGSIPWTPDFRRTGVFGLGPGEIRSVPLKRVLATPPFLKAATFGTVRDGWLIERLEKDFPRFDALLQALERDPSDNRGQGFQVRGDPNTPPAGYRELKVVTPDKFSAFRLDYASLDEFTHKTLHRPRRESIFVGPILLCSKVGNASGVERGRYSAAVSPHDVLYTQNFYGVSFAGADVKYAFALSGILNSSLTAFQLALGGPTWGLERP
;
A
#
# COMPACT_ATOMS: atom_id res chain seq x y z
N MET A 1 34.39 -11.83 17.41
CA MET A 1 35.20 -10.69 16.87
C MET A 1 35.18 -10.83 15.36
N THR A 2 34.89 -9.77 14.66
CA THR A 2 34.86 -9.76 13.18
C THR A 2 36.28 -9.89 12.59
N SER A 3 36.41 -10.59 11.45
CA SER A 3 37.68 -10.85 10.77
C SER A 3 38.31 -9.57 10.23
N ALA A 4 39.64 -9.64 9.93
CA ALA A 4 40.35 -8.51 9.30
C ALA A 4 39.80 -8.23 7.87
N ALA A 5 39.46 -9.27 7.14
CA ALA A 5 38.83 -9.20 5.82
C ALA A 5 37.50 -8.44 5.85
N TYR A 6 36.67 -8.72 6.85
CA TYR A 6 35.38 -8.04 7.03
C TYR A 6 35.57 -6.53 7.28
N LYS A 7 36.48 -6.17 8.18
CA LYS A 7 36.78 -4.75 8.42
C LYS A 7 37.29 -4.05 7.17
N GLN A 8 38.22 -4.66 6.44
CA GLN A 8 38.77 -4.12 5.20
C GLN A 8 37.66 -3.87 4.15
N ALA A 9 36.76 -4.82 3.98
CA ALA A 9 35.68 -4.70 3.01
C ALA A 9 34.73 -3.53 3.36
N LEU A 10 34.31 -3.41 4.64
CA LEU A 10 33.38 -2.37 5.07
C LEU A 10 34.04 -0.98 5.14
N GLU A 11 35.33 -0.90 5.47
CA GLU A 11 36.09 0.37 5.40
C GLU A 11 36.25 0.84 3.95
N ALA A 12 36.61 -0.06 3.02
CA ALA A 12 36.79 0.26 1.62
C ALA A 12 35.51 0.75 0.92
N THR A 13 34.35 0.37 1.44
CA THR A 13 33.03 0.71 0.90
C THR A 13 32.25 1.73 1.74
N GLY A 14 32.91 2.36 2.72
CA GLY A 14 32.38 3.46 3.52
C GLY A 14 31.32 3.08 4.56
N TYR A 15 31.09 1.79 4.81
CA TYR A 15 30.17 1.32 5.87
C TYR A 15 30.82 1.39 7.26
N LEU A 16 32.15 1.30 7.33
CA LEU A 16 32.94 1.61 8.50
C LEU A 16 33.87 2.79 8.20
N ALA A 17 34.07 3.65 9.19
CA ALA A 17 35.10 4.64 9.13
C ALA A 17 36.48 4.01 9.46
N SER A 18 37.57 4.67 9.05
CA SER A 18 38.96 4.17 9.32
C SER A 18 39.32 4.02 10.81
N ASN A 19 38.54 4.59 11.71
CA ASN A 19 38.62 4.38 13.15
C ASN A 19 37.70 3.23 13.65
N GLY A 20 37.08 2.48 12.75
CA GLY A 20 36.19 1.35 13.05
C GLY A 20 34.78 1.73 13.51
N LEU A 21 34.42 3.01 13.50
CA LEU A 21 33.07 3.43 13.84
C LEU A 21 32.08 3.11 12.70
N PRO A 22 30.90 2.55 13.04
CA PRO A 22 29.88 2.26 12.02
C PRO A 22 29.32 3.55 11.43
N ALA A 23 29.06 3.52 10.12
CA ALA A 23 28.38 4.62 9.42
C ALA A 23 26.93 4.76 9.93
N PRO A 24 26.33 5.97 9.85
CA PRO A 24 24.91 6.13 10.09
C PRO A 24 24.11 5.15 9.24
N GLY A 25 23.14 4.45 9.83
CA GLY A 25 22.33 3.43 9.17
C GLY A 25 22.90 2.01 9.24
N LEU A 26 24.19 1.81 9.57
CA LEU A 26 24.73 0.49 9.87
C LEU A 26 24.37 0.10 11.32
N VAL A 27 23.78 -1.08 11.47
CA VAL A 27 23.40 -1.69 12.75
C VAL A 27 24.23 -2.96 12.90
N PRO A 28 25.30 -2.96 13.69
CA PRO A 28 26.04 -4.18 14.05
C PRO A 28 25.21 -5.10 14.95
N ALA A 29 25.58 -6.37 15.01
CA ALA A 29 24.87 -7.39 15.79
C ALA A 29 24.84 -7.10 17.32
N ASP A 30 25.81 -6.35 17.83
CA ASP A 30 25.94 -5.92 19.24
C ASP A 30 25.23 -4.59 19.53
N ASP A 31 24.63 -3.93 18.53
CA ASP A 31 23.86 -2.69 18.71
C ASP A 31 22.49 -3.03 19.35
N PRO A 32 22.01 -2.24 20.33
CA PRO A 32 20.67 -2.44 20.91
C PRO A 32 19.52 -2.49 19.88
N ARG A 33 19.68 -1.82 18.74
CA ARG A 33 18.70 -1.85 17.64
C ARG A 33 18.61 -3.21 16.94
N ALA A 34 19.64 -4.06 17.03
CA ALA A 34 19.66 -5.40 16.45
C ALA A 34 18.59 -6.31 17.10
N ALA A 35 18.20 -6.05 18.34
CA ALA A 35 17.14 -6.78 19.02
C ALA A 35 15.80 -6.76 18.25
N LYS A 36 15.54 -5.72 17.46
CA LYS A 36 14.33 -5.61 16.59
C LYS A 36 14.38 -6.51 15.35
N MET A 37 15.55 -7.05 15.00
CA MET A 37 15.79 -7.87 13.82
C MET A 37 16.33 -9.25 14.21
N ARG A 38 15.72 -9.92 15.20
CA ARG A 38 16.19 -11.19 15.78
C ARG A 38 16.37 -12.29 14.73
N ALA A 39 15.44 -12.39 13.77
CA ALA A 39 15.55 -13.37 12.69
C ALA A 39 16.84 -13.21 11.86
N VAL A 40 17.37 -12.00 11.79
CA VAL A 40 18.62 -11.70 11.06
C VAL A 40 19.86 -11.98 11.92
N PHE A 41 19.85 -11.56 13.20
CA PHE A 41 21.03 -11.49 14.03
C PHE A 41 21.21 -12.66 15.00
N SER A 42 20.17 -13.06 15.70
CA SER A 42 20.32 -13.89 16.89
C SER A 42 19.51 -15.19 16.86
N ASP A 43 18.56 -15.37 15.97
CA ASP A 43 17.78 -16.63 15.93
C ASP A 43 18.61 -17.73 15.27
N GLU A 44 19.15 -18.64 16.09
CA GLU A 44 19.94 -19.78 15.64
C GLU A 44 19.14 -20.73 14.72
N ARG A 45 17.82 -20.77 14.87
CA ARG A 45 16.96 -21.63 14.06
C ARG A 45 16.84 -21.12 12.63
N VAL A 46 16.91 -19.81 12.43
CA VAL A 46 16.99 -19.17 11.11
C VAL A 46 18.34 -19.46 10.46
N GLY A 47 19.42 -19.43 11.25
CA GLY A 47 20.75 -19.84 10.82
C GLY A 47 21.50 -18.81 9.98
N LEU A 48 21.03 -17.55 9.91
CA LEU A 48 21.74 -16.46 9.22
C LEU A 48 22.82 -15.86 10.09
N GLN A 49 22.47 -15.45 11.31
CA GLN A 49 23.40 -14.86 12.30
C GLN A 49 24.30 -13.81 11.65
N ALA A 50 23.68 -12.81 11.03
CA ALA A 50 24.37 -11.71 10.37
C ALA A 50 25.23 -10.89 11.35
N ASP A 51 26.31 -10.28 10.84
CA ASP A 51 27.19 -9.42 11.65
C ASP A 51 26.75 -7.96 11.64
N ALA A 52 26.14 -7.50 10.55
CA ALA A 52 25.52 -6.17 10.46
C ALA A 52 24.40 -6.11 9.42
N VAL A 53 23.55 -5.09 9.56
CA VAL A 53 22.56 -4.69 8.53
C VAL A 53 22.71 -3.21 8.27
N PHE A 54 22.73 -2.82 7.02
CA PHE A 54 22.69 -1.42 6.62
C PHE A 54 21.31 -1.03 6.10
N SER A 55 20.81 0.10 6.58
CA SER A 55 19.55 0.69 6.16
C SER A 55 19.80 2.06 5.53
N ALA A 56 19.47 2.22 4.27
CA ALA A 56 19.41 3.51 3.61
C ALA A 56 18.02 4.12 3.86
N GLN A 57 17.98 5.33 4.42
CA GLN A 57 16.72 6.05 4.71
C GLN A 57 15.69 5.19 5.50
N ASN A 58 16.17 4.44 6.49
CA ASN A 58 15.40 3.51 7.32
C ASN A 58 14.90 2.23 6.61
N ALA A 59 15.23 2.02 5.34
CA ALA A 59 14.94 0.77 4.63
C ALA A 59 16.18 -0.13 4.62
N PRO A 60 16.12 -1.37 5.13
CA PRO A 60 17.22 -2.32 5.04
C PRO A 60 17.58 -2.60 3.57
N THR A 61 18.85 -2.44 3.23
CA THR A 61 19.35 -2.60 1.86
C THR A 61 20.42 -3.65 1.73
N SER A 62 21.23 -3.86 2.78
CA SER A 62 22.33 -4.83 2.77
C SER A 62 22.41 -5.57 4.09
N ILE A 63 22.59 -6.88 4.00
CA ILE A 63 22.92 -7.77 5.13
C ILE A 63 24.39 -8.17 4.98
N PHE A 64 25.16 -8.09 6.04
CA PHE A 64 26.58 -8.43 6.05
C PHE A 64 26.82 -9.67 6.91
N LYS A 65 27.51 -10.66 6.34
CA LYS A 65 27.93 -11.90 7.00
C LYS A 65 29.44 -12.05 6.89
N ASP A 66 30.12 -12.14 8.03
CA ASP A 66 31.51 -12.51 8.13
C ASP A 66 31.64 -14.03 8.12
N ALA A 67 32.34 -14.60 7.16
CA ALA A 67 32.62 -16.04 7.10
C ALA A 67 33.74 -16.44 8.07
N GLY A 68 34.45 -15.48 8.69
CA GLY A 68 35.57 -15.69 9.60
C GLY A 68 36.88 -15.96 8.87
N GLU A 69 37.78 -16.74 9.52
CA GLU A 69 39.13 -17.00 9.01
C GLU A 69 39.21 -18.18 8.03
N ALA A 70 38.13 -18.95 7.87
CA ALA A 70 38.09 -20.12 7.00
C ALA A 70 37.20 -19.81 5.76
N GLU A 71 37.54 -20.46 4.65
CA GLU A 71 36.69 -20.41 3.44
C GLU A 71 35.36 -21.15 3.72
N PRO A 72 34.19 -20.56 3.50
CA PRO A 72 32.90 -21.20 3.77
C PRO A 72 32.65 -22.35 2.80
N SER A 73 32.01 -23.39 3.29
CA SER A 73 31.56 -24.51 2.45
C SER A 73 30.38 -24.09 1.56
N ASP A 74 30.12 -24.82 0.47
CA ASP A 74 28.97 -24.62 -0.38
C ASP A 74 27.63 -24.76 0.39
N GLU A 75 27.61 -25.56 1.44
CA GLU A 75 26.49 -25.75 2.34
C GLU A 75 26.25 -24.54 3.23
N ASP A 76 27.32 -23.90 3.74
CA ASP A 76 27.21 -22.67 4.50
C ASP A 76 26.68 -21.53 3.63
N LEU A 77 27.21 -21.38 2.42
CA LEU A 77 26.75 -20.35 1.48
C LEU A 77 25.26 -20.52 1.14
N ARG A 78 24.83 -21.77 0.93
CA ARG A 78 23.42 -22.09 0.70
C ARG A 78 22.56 -21.73 1.90
N ARG A 79 22.95 -22.18 3.08
CA ARG A 79 22.22 -21.95 4.33
C ARG A 79 22.01 -20.46 4.60
N TRP A 80 23.05 -19.65 4.44
CA TRP A 80 22.99 -18.20 4.64
C TRP A 80 22.12 -17.50 3.58
N HIS A 81 22.25 -17.88 2.30
CA HIS A 81 21.43 -17.30 1.23
C HIS A 81 19.96 -17.67 1.40
N GLU A 82 19.65 -18.94 1.67
CA GLU A 82 18.28 -19.41 1.95
C GLU A 82 17.67 -18.70 3.17
N ALA A 83 18.46 -18.53 4.23
CA ALA A 83 18.04 -17.81 5.42
C ALA A 83 17.74 -16.33 5.10
N ALA A 84 18.64 -15.65 4.38
CA ALA A 84 18.46 -14.26 3.97
C ALA A 84 17.24 -14.08 3.05
N TRP A 85 16.99 -15.02 2.13
CA TRP A 85 15.79 -15.02 1.28
C TRP A 85 14.50 -15.20 2.09
N ASN A 86 14.46 -16.14 3.03
CA ASN A 86 13.30 -16.38 3.90
C ASN A 86 12.99 -15.18 4.81
N VAL A 87 14.01 -14.49 5.33
CA VAL A 87 13.82 -13.26 6.10
C VAL A 87 13.29 -12.12 5.22
N GLY A 88 13.75 -12.01 3.98
CA GLY A 88 13.24 -11.11 2.95
C GLY A 88 13.32 -9.61 3.25
N VAL A 89 14.08 -9.17 4.27
CA VAL A 89 14.12 -7.78 4.75
C VAL A 89 14.99 -6.86 3.88
N ALA A 90 16.03 -7.40 3.24
CA ALA A 90 16.97 -6.61 2.42
C ALA A 90 17.24 -7.28 1.09
N PRO A 91 17.51 -6.52 0.00
CA PRO A 91 17.76 -7.09 -1.32
C PRO A 91 19.14 -7.73 -1.49
N LEU A 92 20.15 -7.35 -0.69
CA LEU A 92 21.53 -7.72 -0.92
C LEU A 92 22.14 -8.41 0.31
N LEU A 93 22.72 -9.61 0.12
CA LEU A 93 23.53 -10.29 1.11
C LEU A 93 25.01 -10.20 0.69
N TRP A 94 25.84 -9.71 1.60
CA TRP A 94 27.29 -9.71 1.50
C TRP A 94 27.85 -10.86 2.34
N ILE A 95 28.60 -11.75 1.73
CA ILE A 95 29.37 -12.76 2.44
C ILE A 95 30.84 -12.39 2.25
N VAL A 96 31.50 -12.01 3.35
CA VAL A 96 32.90 -11.65 3.34
C VAL A 96 33.72 -12.86 3.77
N THR A 97 34.56 -13.38 2.85
CA THR A 97 35.47 -14.48 3.08
C THR A 97 36.88 -13.94 3.34
N PRO A 98 37.85 -14.77 3.72
CA PRO A 98 39.24 -14.32 3.88
C PRO A 98 39.86 -13.71 2.62
N THR A 99 39.34 -14.03 1.43
CA THR A 99 39.96 -13.68 0.15
C THR A 99 39.13 -12.73 -0.71
N ASP A 100 37.80 -12.74 -0.54
CA ASP A 100 36.87 -11.99 -1.39
C ASP A 100 35.59 -11.58 -0.68
N VAL A 101 34.82 -10.70 -1.34
CA VAL A 101 33.43 -10.36 -1.01
C VAL A 101 32.53 -10.98 -2.09
N ARG A 102 31.56 -11.78 -1.68
CA ARG A 102 30.54 -12.37 -2.55
C ARG A 102 29.19 -11.73 -2.29
N LEU A 103 28.52 -11.30 -3.35
CA LEU A 103 27.24 -10.64 -3.30
C LEU A 103 26.14 -11.57 -3.81
N TYR A 104 25.05 -11.68 -3.06
CA TYR A 104 23.90 -12.52 -3.40
C TYR A 104 22.62 -11.70 -3.41
N ASP A 105 21.71 -12.04 -4.36
CA ASP A 105 20.37 -11.49 -4.44
C ASP A 105 19.47 -12.17 -3.41
N CYS A 106 19.10 -11.48 -2.33
CA CYS A 106 18.16 -12.00 -1.34
C CYS A 106 16.70 -12.06 -1.84
N TYR A 107 16.40 -11.52 -3.00
CA TYR A 107 15.09 -11.67 -3.63
C TYR A 107 15.05 -12.82 -4.64
N ALA A 108 16.19 -13.34 -5.07
CA ALA A 108 16.23 -14.53 -5.91
C ALA A 108 15.88 -15.75 -5.07
N SER A 109 14.84 -16.47 -5.50
CA SER A 109 14.51 -17.78 -4.93
C SER A 109 15.73 -18.69 -5.05
N PRO A 110 16.07 -19.49 -4.03
CA PRO A 110 17.14 -20.47 -4.10
C PRO A 110 16.72 -21.67 -4.96
N GLU A 111 16.30 -21.42 -6.21
CA GLU A 111 15.90 -22.46 -7.16
C GLU A 111 17.06 -23.40 -7.46
N ARG A 112 16.74 -24.69 -7.46
CA ARG A 112 17.62 -25.76 -7.93
C ARG A 112 16.97 -26.49 -9.08
N THR A 113 17.73 -26.73 -10.14
CA THR A 113 17.52 -27.89 -10.99
C THR A 113 18.17 -29.09 -10.32
N ASP A 114 17.65 -30.31 -10.52
CA ASP A 114 18.22 -31.54 -9.96
C ASP A 114 19.73 -31.73 -10.29
N GLU A 115 20.21 -31.12 -11.39
CA GLU A 115 21.60 -31.09 -11.79
C GLU A 115 22.50 -30.16 -10.94
N GLN A 116 21.92 -29.23 -10.19
CA GLN A 116 22.64 -28.27 -9.33
C GLN A 116 22.59 -28.66 -7.84
N ALA A 117 22.00 -29.80 -7.50
CA ALA A 117 21.97 -30.29 -6.14
C ALA A 117 23.41 -30.50 -5.64
N GLY A 118 23.87 -29.64 -4.74
CA GLY A 118 25.21 -29.70 -4.17
C GLY A 118 26.13 -28.52 -4.49
N HIS A 119 25.78 -27.65 -5.46
CA HIS A 119 26.58 -26.46 -5.79
C HIS A 119 26.23 -25.25 -4.94
N ALA A 120 27.20 -24.36 -4.73
CA ALA A 120 26.99 -23.07 -4.09
C ALA A 120 25.96 -22.23 -4.87
N PRO A 121 25.15 -21.36 -4.19
CA PRO A 121 24.30 -20.41 -4.89
C PRO A 121 25.13 -19.50 -5.78
N GLN A 122 24.56 -19.09 -6.92
CA GLN A 122 25.25 -18.21 -7.85
C GLN A 122 25.34 -16.80 -7.27
N ALA A 123 26.57 -16.31 -7.02
CA ALA A 123 26.80 -14.92 -6.64
C ALA A 123 26.48 -13.96 -7.79
N LEU A 124 25.93 -12.81 -7.48
CA LEU A 124 25.75 -11.69 -8.43
C LEU A 124 27.10 -11.20 -8.97
N ASP A 125 28.11 -11.11 -8.09
CA ASP A 125 29.51 -10.80 -8.41
C ASP A 125 30.44 -11.23 -7.24
N ARG A 126 31.74 -11.21 -7.53
CA ARG A 126 32.83 -11.58 -6.61
C ARG A 126 33.93 -10.52 -6.66
N PHE A 127 34.33 -9.99 -5.50
CA PHE A 127 35.34 -8.92 -5.40
C PHE A 127 36.52 -9.34 -4.53
N VAL A 128 37.67 -9.57 -5.19
CA VAL A 128 38.90 -9.97 -4.49
C VAL A 128 39.46 -8.85 -3.64
N LEU A 129 39.65 -9.09 -2.34
CA LEU A 129 40.06 -8.06 -1.35
C LEU A 129 41.46 -7.50 -1.61
N GLN A 130 42.35 -8.26 -2.20
CA GLN A 130 43.73 -7.82 -2.51
C GLN A 130 43.78 -6.95 -3.78
N SER A 131 42.70 -6.81 -4.54
CA SER A 131 42.61 -6.00 -5.75
C SER A 131 41.98 -4.64 -5.46
N GLY A 132 42.82 -3.59 -5.44
CA GLY A 132 42.31 -2.21 -5.24
C GLY A 132 41.35 -1.77 -6.32
N GLU A 133 41.43 -2.28 -7.56
CA GLU A 133 40.50 -2.02 -8.65
C GLU A 133 39.13 -2.68 -8.36
N ARG A 134 39.14 -3.94 -7.92
CA ARG A 134 37.89 -4.65 -7.58
C ARG A 134 37.20 -4.05 -6.35
N LEU A 135 37.95 -3.58 -5.35
CA LEU A 135 37.38 -2.89 -4.20
C LEU A 135 36.77 -1.54 -4.56
N ARG A 136 37.39 -0.77 -5.47
CA ARG A 136 36.76 0.45 -6.00
C ARG A 136 35.48 0.13 -6.78
N ALA A 137 35.50 -0.89 -7.63
CA ALA A 137 34.30 -1.33 -8.36
C ALA A 137 33.18 -1.79 -7.41
N LEU A 138 33.50 -2.38 -6.27
CA LEU A 138 32.55 -2.73 -5.23
C LEU A 138 31.96 -1.47 -4.57
N ASP A 139 32.82 -0.50 -4.21
CA ASP A 139 32.39 0.78 -3.62
C ASP A 139 31.52 1.58 -4.57
N ASP A 140 31.93 1.73 -5.83
CA ASP A 140 31.19 2.46 -6.87
C ASP A 140 29.78 1.89 -7.10
N GLN A 141 29.62 0.56 -7.01
CA GLN A 141 28.34 -0.11 -7.29
C GLN A 141 27.47 -0.34 -6.06
N CYS A 142 28.09 -0.76 -4.93
CA CYS A 142 27.38 -1.26 -3.75
C CYS A 142 27.85 -0.57 -2.46
N GLY A 143 28.78 0.39 -2.53
CA GLY A 143 29.22 1.13 -1.36
C GLY A 143 28.11 1.96 -0.73
N ARG A 144 28.36 2.48 0.47
CA ARG A 144 27.39 3.24 1.25
C ARG A 144 26.77 4.39 0.46
N ILE A 145 27.59 5.20 -0.23
CA ILE A 145 27.11 6.36 -1.00
C ILE A 145 26.21 5.91 -2.17
N ALA A 146 26.61 4.88 -2.91
CA ALA A 146 25.80 4.35 -4.00
C ALA A 146 24.43 3.85 -3.50
N THR A 147 24.41 3.22 -2.33
CA THR A 147 23.17 2.71 -1.70
C THR A 147 22.29 3.84 -1.17
N GLU A 148 22.86 4.82 -0.44
CA GLU A 148 22.11 5.97 0.10
C GLU A 148 21.53 6.89 -0.98
N THR A 149 22.24 7.07 -2.09
CA THR A 149 21.78 7.91 -3.21
C THR A 149 20.85 7.19 -4.19
N GLY A 150 20.71 5.86 -4.06
CA GLY A 150 19.95 5.04 -5.00
C GLY A 150 20.73 4.70 -6.30
N ALA A 151 21.98 5.15 -6.47
CA ALA A 151 22.80 4.81 -7.62
C ALA A 151 23.05 3.29 -7.75
N PHE A 152 23.03 2.58 -6.63
CA PHE A 152 23.05 1.11 -6.56
C PHE A 152 22.05 0.47 -7.53
N TRP A 153 20.81 0.96 -7.60
CA TRP A 153 19.75 0.34 -8.40
C TRP A 153 19.97 0.44 -9.91
N THR A 154 20.78 1.38 -10.34
CA THR A 154 21.16 1.55 -11.75
C THR A 154 22.50 0.89 -12.07
N SER A 155 23.22 0.38 -11.06
CA SER A 155 24.48 -0.34 -11.24
C SER A 155 24.28 -1.70 -11.95
N PRO A 156 25.34 -2.28 -12.53
CA PRO A 156 25.28 -3.63 -13.10
C PRO A 156 24.81 -4.72 -12.13
N ILE A 157 25.05 -4.56 -10.83
CA ILE A 157 24.60 -5.49 -9.78
C ILE A 157 23.14 -5.21 -9.42
N GLY A 158 22.83 -4.01 -9.00
CA GLY A 158 21.47 -3.64 -8.57
C GLY A 158 20.40 -3.81 -9.65
N SER A 159 20.78 -3.65 -10.94
CA SER A 159 19.87 -3.85 -12.07
C SER A 159 19.41 -5.31 -12.27
N LYS A 160 20.13 -6.29 -11.70
CA LYS A 160 19.76 -7.72 -11.75
C LYS A 160 18.74 -8.09 -10.68
N ILE A 161 18.64 -7.33 -9.59
CA ILE A 161 17.76 -7.63 -8.46
C ILE A 161 16.30 -7.39 -8.85
N ASN A 162 15.45 -8.41 -8.63
CA ASN A 162 14.03 -8.36 -9.01
C ASN A 162 13.11 -8.69 -7.83
N ARG A 163 12.37 -7.72 -7.36
CA ARG A 163 11.40 -7.87 -6.27
C ARG A 163 10.31 -8.92 -6.51
N ARG A 164 10.05 -9.30 -7.76
CA ARG A 164 9.01 -10.30 -8.08
C ARG A 164 9.30 -11.69 -7.52
N HIS A 165 10.54 -11.99 -7.20
CA HIS A 165 10.99 -13.27 -6.67
C HIS A 165 11.16 -13.28 -5.14
N ARG A 166 10.73 -12.22 -4.45
CA ARG A 166 10.73 -12.19 -2.98
C ARG A 166 9.90 -13.34 -2.40
N VAL A 167 10.30 -13.78 -1.21
CA VAL A 167 9.62 -14.88 -0.48
C VAL A 167 8.12 -14.63 -0.31
N ASP A 168 7.71 -13.39 -0.09
CA ASP A 168 6.30 -13.01 0.04
C ASP A 168 5.50 -13.27 -1.24
N ARG A 169 6.05 -12.94 -2.39
CA ARG A 169 5.40 -13.17 -3.69
C ARG A 169 5.33 -14.65 -4.05
N GLU A 170 6.42 -15.38 -3.81
CA GLU A 170 6.47 -16.83 -4.04
C GLU A 170 5.49 -17.57 -3.13
N LEU A 171 5.49 -17.27 -1.83
CA LEU A 171 4.58 -17.90 -0.88
C LEU A 171 3.11 -17.62 -1.23
N LEU A 172 2.77 -16.35 -1.54
CA LEU A 172 1.41 -15.99 -1.94
C LEU A 172 0.97 -16.69 -3.23
N ALA A 173 1.85 -16.81 -4.23
CA ALA A 173 1.55 -17.51 -5.48
C ALA A 173 1.26 -19.01 -5.25
N GLU A 174 2.07 -19.67 -4.43
CA GLU A 174 1.87 -21.08 -4.09
C GLU A 174 0.60 -21.33 -3.27
N ILE A 175 0.29 -20.41 -2.33
CA ILE A 175 -0.93 -20.49 -1.54
C ILE A 175 -2.17 -20.25 -2.41
N SER A 176 -2.12 -19.30 -3.36
CA SER A 176 -3.21 -19.11 -4.32
C SER A 176 -3.43 -20.34 -5.17
N ALA A 177 -2.36 -20.97 -5.67
CA ALA A 177 -2.46 -22.19 -6.45
C ALA A 177 -3.01 -23.37 -5.61
N LEU A 178 -2.63 -23.46 -4.33
CA LEU A 178 -3.20 -24.44 -3.41
C LEU A 178 -4.70 -24.20 -3.17
N GLU A 179 -5.11 -22.95 -2.91
CA GLU A 179 -6.51 -22.57 -2.72
C GLU A 179 -7.36 -22.92 -3.95
N ASP A 180 -6.91 -22.56 -5.14
CA ASP A 180 -7.63 -22.84 -6.39
C ASP A 180 -7.81 -24.35 -6.61
N ARG A 181 -6.78 -25.14 -6.35
CA ARG A 181 -6.83 -26.60 -6.50
C ARG A 181 -7.71 -27.28 -5.47
N LEU A 182 -7.64 -26.87 -4.20
CA LEU A 182 -8.52 -27.38 -3.15
C LEU A 182 -9.99 -27.01 -3.43
N THR A 183 -10.25 -25.79 -3.89
CA THR A 183 -11.59 -25.32 -4.27
C THR A 183 -12.17 -26.13 -5.43
N ALA A 184 -11.33 -26.55 -6.38
CA ALA A 184 -11.76 -27.31 -7.55
C ALA A 184 -12.06 -28.79 -7.24
N LEU A 185 -11.67 -29.29 -6.07
CA LEU A 185 -11.98 -30.67 -5.67
C LEU A 185 -13.49 -30.86 -5.49
N GLY A 186 -14.01 -31.96 -6.04
CA GLY A 186 -15.44 -32.23 -6.01
C GLY A 186 -16.26 -31.53 -7.12
N ASN A 187 -15.59 -30.78 -8.03
CA ASN A 187 -16.19 -30.09 -9.19
C ASN A 187 -17.46 -29.31 -8.81
N PRO A 188 -17.39 -28.27 -7.98
CA PRO A 188 -18.55 -27.49 -7.58
C PRO A 188 -19.14 -26.77 -8.80
N GLU A 189 -20.43 -27.01 -9.12
CA GLU A 189 -21.10 -26.52 -10.34
C GLU A 189 -21.80 -25.16 -10.14
N THR A 190 -22.02 -24.73 -8.90
CA THR A 190 -22.72 -23.47 -8.59
C THR A 190 -21.82 -22.50 -7.88
N ASP A 191 -22.05 -21.18 -8.06
CA ASP A 191 -21.28 -20.12 -7.39
C ASP A 191 -21.30 -20.30 -5.86
N GLN A 192 -22.43 -20.72 -5.28
CA GLN A 192 -22.55 -20.97 -3.85
C GLN A 192 -21.70 -22.17 -3.40
N ALA A 193 -21.66 -23.25 -4.21
CA ALA A 193 -20.82 -24.43 -3.91
C ALA A 193 -19.34 -24.09 -4.02
N VAL A 194 -18.95 -23.27 -5.02
CA VAL A 194 -17.58 -22.77 -5.17
C VAL A 194 -17.17 -21.90 -3.97
N ALA A 195 -18.03 -20.99 -3.53
CA ALA A 195 -17.78 -20.15 -2.36
C ALA A 195 -17.62 -20.97 -1.09
N HIS A 196 -18.45 -21.97 -0.88
CA HIS A 196 -18.35 -22.88 0.25
C HIS A 196 -17.08 -23.75 0.23
N ALA A 197 -16.74 -24.34 -0.93
CA ALA A 197 -15.49 -25.10 -1.09
C ALA A 197 -14.24 -24.23 -0.84
N ARG A 198 -14.26 -22.98 -1.29
CA ARG A 198 -13.20 -22.00 -1.04
C ARG A 198 -13.04 -21.67 0.44
N ASP A 199 -14.14 -21.45 1.17
CA ASP A 199 -14.10 -21.18 2.62
C ASP A 199 -13.45 -22.35 3.38
N ILE A 200 -13.78 -23.58 3.03
CA ILE A 200 -13.14 -24.79 3.59
C ILE A 200 -11.64 -24.84 3.25
N ALA A 201 -11.29 -24.61 1.98
CA ALA A 201 -9.89 -24.59 1.55
C ALA A 201 -9.07 -23.57 2.36
N GLN A 202 -9.58 -22.36 2.54
CA GLN A 202 -8.92 -21.30 3.29
C GLN A 202 -8.73 -21.66 4.77
N ARG A 203 -9.70 -22.28 5.40
CA ARG A 203 -9.60 -22.78 6.78
C ARG A 203 -8.51 -23.86 6.90
N PHE A 204 -8.42 -24.80 5.95
CA PHE A 204 -7.38 -25.83 5.95
C PHE A 204 -5.98 -25.24 5.76
N ILE A 205 -5.82 -24.36 4.79
CA ILE A 205 -4.55 -23.67 4.55
C ILE A 205 -4.13 -22.86 5.80
N GLY A 206 -5.09 -22.17 6.40
CA GLY A 206 -4.85 -21.39 7.61
C GLY A 206 -4.33 -22.23 8.77
N ARG A 207 -4.98 -23.37 9.06
CA ARG A 207 -4.55 -24.30 10.10
C ARG A 207 -3.18 -24.90 9.79
N CYS A 208 -2.90 -25.24 8.53
CA CYS A 208 -1.61 -25.72 8.08
C CYS A 208 -0.49 -24.69 8.33
N ILE A 209 -0.67 -23.46 7.87
CA ILE A 209 0.31 -22.39 8.02
C ILE A 209 0.56 -22.06 9.50
N PHE A 210 -0.49 -21.98 10.30
CA PHE A 210 -0.37 -21.73 11.74
C PHE A 210 0.38 -22.84 12.46
N THR A 211 0.06 -24.10 12.15
CA THR A 211 0.78 -25.25 12.72
C THR A 211 2.25 -25.20 12.31
N TRP A 212 2.54 -24.94 11.05
CA TRP A 212 3.90 -24.82 10.55
C TRP A 212 4.68 -23.70 11.25
N TYR A 213 4.05 -22.55 11.42
CA TYR A 213 4.62 -21.44 12.21
C TYR A 213 4.97 -21.86 13.64
N LEU A 214 4.09 -22.56 14.34
CA LEU A 214 4.31 -23.03 15.70
C LEU A 214 5.42 -24.08 15.78
N LEU A 215 5.49 -24.98 14.80
CA LEU A 215 6.51 -26.03 14.74
C LEU A 215 7.89 -25.44 14.43
N ASP A 216 8.02 -24.61 13.41
CA ASP A 216 9.31 -24.04 13.01
C ASP A 216 9.90 -23.17 14.14
N ARG A 217 9.05 -22.50 14.94
CA ARG A 217 9.48 -21.74 16.11
C ARG A 217 9.71 -22.59 17.37
N GLY A 218 9.44 -23.88 17.30
CA GLY A 218 9.61 -24.80 18.43
C GLY A 218 8.59 -24.56 19.58
N ILE A 219 7.48 -23.88 19.29
CA ILE A 219 6.43 -23.54 20.26
C ILE A 219 5.52 -24.75 20.51
N ALA A 220 5.15 -25.48 19.46
CA ALA A 220 4.17 -26.55 19.53
C ALA A 220 4.73 -27.88 20.08
N GLN A 221 5.98 -28.25 19.75
CA GLN A 221 6.54 -29.57 20.03
C GLN A 221 6.38 -30.05 21.49
N PRO A 222 6.61 -29.22 22.54
CA PRO A 222 6.48 -29.67 23.92
C PRO A 222 5.05 -30.04 24.32
N PHE A 223 4.03 -29.58 23.55
CA PHE A 223 2.63 -29.65 23.92
C PHE A 223 1.76 -30.46 22.97
N LEU A 224 2.37 -31.06 21.94
CA LEU A 224 1.65 -31.93 21.01
C LEU A 224 1.14 -33.17 21.74
N PRO A 225 -0.11 -33.63 21.47
CA PRO A 225 -0.60 -34.92 21.93
C PRO A 225 0.34 -36.07 21.54
N ALA A 226 0.52 -37.05 22.42
CA ALA A 226 1.46 -38.14 22.20
C ALA A 226 1.12 -39.05 21.00
N ASP A 227 -0.14 -39.04 20.58
CA ASP A 227 -0.67 -39.77 19.44
C ASP A 227 -0.60 -38.98 18.12
N LEU A 228 -0.21 -37.69 18.17
CA LEU A 228 -0.05 -36.86 17.00
C LEU A 228 1.41 -36.92 16.50
N PRO A 229 1.65 -37.14 15.17
CA PRO A 229 3.01 -37.07 14.62
C PRO A 229 3.67 -35.72 14.88
N ALA A 230 4.97 -35.72 15.11
CA ALA A 230 5.76 -34.48 15.30
C ALA A 230 6.09 -33.77 13.97
N ASP A 231 6.05 -34.49 12.86
CA ASP A 231 6.29 -33.96 11.53
C ASP A 231 5.01 -33.46 10.87
N LEU A 232 5.05 -32.24 10.30
CA LEU A 232 3.90 -31.59 9.71
C LEU A 232 3.29 -32.37 8.53
N SER A 233 4.13 -32.95 7.65
CA SER A 233 3.64 -33.77 6.54
C SER A 233 2.91 -35.02 7.03
N ALA A 234 3.43 -35.65 8.09
CA ALA A 234 2.80 -36.81 8.72
C ALA A 234 1.47 -36.46 9.45
N MET A 235 1.32 -35.22 9.96
CA MET A 235 0.05 -34.75 10.54
C MET A 235 -1.05 -34.72 9.49
N PHE A 236 -0.73 -34.48 8.22
CA PHE A 236 -1.67 -34.48 7.10
C PHE A 236 -1.69 -35.79 6.30
N ALA A 237 -1.07 -36.87 6.81
CA ALA A 237 -1.07 -38.16 6.10
C ALA A 237 -2.43 -38.85 6.11
N THR A 238 -3.23 -38.66 7.15
CA THR A 238 -4.57 -39.29 7.31
C THR A 238 -5.59 -38.30 7.83
N PRO A 239 -6.90 -38.47 7.51
CA PRO A 239 -7.95 -37.66 8.10
C PRO A 239 -7.95 -37.68 9.63
N SER A 240 -7.66 -38.83 10.24
CA SER A 240 -7.61 -38.98 11.70
C SER A 240 -6.56 -38.06 12.33
N ASN A 241 -5.34 -38.00 11.77
CA ASN A 241 -4.28 -37.16 12.27
C ASN A 241 -4.62 -35.66 12.07
N ALA A 242 -5.15 -35.31 10.89
CA ALA A 242 -5.54 -33.95 10.58
C ALA A 242 -6.63 -33.44 11.56
N PHE A 243 -7.62 -34.27 11.88
CA PHE A 243 -8.66 -33.88 12.85
C PHE A 243 -8.15 -33.86 14.28
N ALA A 244 -7.27 -34.76 14.68
CA ALA A 244 -6.61 -34.69 15.99
C ALA A 244 -5.81 -33.37 16.14
N LEU A 245 -5.11 -32.95 15.08
CA LEU A 245 -4.44 -31.66 15.02
C LEU A 245 -5.44 -30.49 15.17
N PHE A 246 -6.55 -30.48 14.43
CA PHE A 246 -7.56 -29.42 14.49
C PHE A 246 -8.23 -29.33 15.86
N ASP A 247 -8.54 -30.46 16.49
CA ASP A 247 -9.06 -30.50 17.85
C ASP A 247 -8.05 -29.97 18.88
N TRP A 248 -6.76 -30.30 18.69
CA TRP A 248 -5.69 -29.78 19.55
C TRP A 248 -5.56 -28.26 19.39
N LEU A 249 -5.54 -27.74 18.16
CA LEU A 249 -5.52 -26.30 17.90
C LEU A 249 -6.70 -25.57 18.56
N ARG A 250 -7.91 -26.11 18.40
CA ARG A 250 -9.15 -25.53 18.95
C ARG A 250 -9.14 -25.51 20.49
N THR A 251 -8.60 -26.55 21.14
CA THR A 251 -8.58 -26.65 22.60
C THR A 251 -7.44 -25.89 23.25
N THR A 252 -6.30 -25.76 22.55
CA THR A 252 -5.10 -25.07 23.04
C THR A 252 -5.21 -23.56 22.83
N PHE A 253 -5.58 -23.17 21.62
CA PHE A 253 -5.79 -21.78 21.25
C PHE A 253 -7.29 -21.48 21.33
N ASN A 254 -7.64 -20.25 21.63
CA ASN A 254 -9.05 -19.90 21.76
C ASN A 254 -9.78 -20.04 20.40
N GLY A 255 -11.07 -20.40 20.43
CA GLY A 255 -11.86 -20.72 19.23
C GLY A 255 -12.04 -19.58 18.22
N ASP A 256 -11.60 -18.36 18.53
CA ASP A 256 -11.62 -17.22 17.58
C ASP A 256 -10.62 -17.39 16.44
N LEU A 257 -9.57 -18.21 16.64
CA LEU A 257 -8.51 -18.42 15.65
C LEU A 257 -8.99 -19.24 14.43
N PHE A 258 -9.77 -20.26 14.69
CA PHE A 258 -10.27 -21.15 13.63
C PHE A 258 -11.67 -21.64 14.03
N PRO A 259 -12.71 -20.80 13.86
CA PRO A 259 -14.08 -21.22 14.20
C PRO A 259 -14.45 -22.45 13.39
N MET A 260 -14.93 -23.46 14.09
CA MET A 260 -15.42 -24.71 13.51
C MET A 260 -16.92 -24.74 13.80
N ASP A 261 -17.72 -24.22 12.86
CA ASP A 261 -19.15 -24.09 13.04
C ASP A 261 -19.83 -25.46 13.11
N ASP A 262 -19.39 -26.42 12.31
CA ASP A 262 -19.82 -27.82 12.31
C ASP A 262 -18.64 -28.77 12.07
N PRO A 263 -18.03 -29.33 13.15
CA PRO A 263 -16.95 -30.30 13.03
C PRO A 263 -17.33 -31.59 12.24
N GLY A 264 -18.64 -31.95 12.25
CA GLY A 264 -19.13 -33.10 11.51
C GLY A 264 -19.11 -32.87 10.01
N ALA A 265 -19.64 -31.73 9.58
CA ALA A 265 -19.66 -31.36 8.17
C ALA A 265 -18.23 -31.16 7.58
N GLU A 266 -17.31 -30.58 8.33
CA GLU A 266 -15.92 -30.45 7.89
C GLU A 266 -15.24 -31.84 7.74
N ARG A 267 -15.57 -32.80 8.63
CA ARG A 267 -15.05 -34.18 8.53
C ARG A 267 -15.51 -34.90 7.26
N GLU A 268 -16.75 -34.73 6.86
CA GLU A 268 -17.30 -35.34 5.64
C GLU A 268 -16.69 -34.76 4.38
N GLN A 269 -16.25 -33.50 4.40
CA GLN A 269 -15.71 -32.79 3.24
C GLN A 269 -14.21 -32.98 3.05
N LEU A 270 -13.45 -33.30 4.12
CA LEU A 270 -12.01 -33.54 4.04
C LEU A 270 -11.71 -34.92 3.45
N THR A 271 -11.30 -34.94 2.19
CA THR A 271 -10.89 -36.17 1.47
C THR A 271 -9.36 -36.35 1.51
N LEU A 272 -8.91 -37.56 1.17
CA LEU A 272 -7.46 -37.82 0.99
C LEU A 272 -6.82 -36.91 -0.04
N GLN A 273 -7.53 -36.52 -1.10
CA GLN A 273 -7.01 -35.61 -2.11
C GLN A 273 -6.71 -34.22 -1.55
N HIS A 274 -7.55 -33.71 -0.62
CA HIS A 274 -7.24 -32.46 0.08
C HIS A 274 -5.94 -32.57 0.87
N LEU A 275 -5.75 -33.67 1.56
CA LEU A 275 -4.55 -33.90 2.38
C LEU A 275 -3.29 -34.06 1.52
N GLU A 276 -3.39 -34.73 0.35
CA GLU A 276 -2.28 -34.85 -0.60
C GLU A 276 -1.81 -33.49 -1.11
N LEU A 277 -2.73 -32.60 -1.49
CA LEU A 277 -2.38 -31.25 -1.93
C LEU A 277 -1.69 -30.43 -0.82
N ILE A 278 -2.18 -30.53 0.42
CA ILE A 278 -1.56 -29.84 1.56
C ILE A 278 -0.16 -30.43 1.81
N ARG A 279 0.01 -31.75 1.73
CA ARG A 279 1.32 -32.38 1.88
C ARG A 279 2.29 -31.99 0.77
N ASP A 280 1.84 -31.94 -0.47
CA ASP A 280 2.66 -31.49 -1.59
C ASP A 280 3.19 -30.06 -1.33
N PHE A 281 2.32 -29.17 -0.85
CA PHE A 281 2.72 -27.80 -0.45
C PHE A 281 3.76 -27.80 0.69
N VAL A 282 3.52 -28.57 1.76
CA VAL A 282 4.42 -28.68 2.92
C VAL A 282 5.77 -29.30 2.55
N GLU A 283 5.78 -30.31 1.68
CA GLU A 283 6.98 -31.00 1.20
C GLU A 283 7.75 -30.19 0.15
N GLY A 284 7.22 -29.04 -0.27
CA GLY A 284 7.88 -28.14 -1.21
C GLY A 284 7.70 -28.54 -2.67
N ARG A 285 6.64 -29.26 -3.02
CA ARG A 285 6.24 -29.48 -4.42
C ARG A 285 5.45 -28.28 -4.90
N SER A 286 5.82 -27.73 -6.05
CA SER A 286 5.10 -26.56 -6.59
C SER A 286 3.70 -26.98 -7.07
N LEU A 287 2.71 -26.15 -6.72
CA LEU A 287 1.32 -26.30 -7.13
C LEU A 287 0.95 -25.32 -8.25
N ILE A 288 1.85 -24.40 -8.60
CA ILE A 288 1.69 -23.45 -9.70
C ILE A 288 1.62 -24.23 -11.02
N PRO A 289 0.62 -23.97 -11.91
CA PRO A 289 0.40 -24.77 -13.13
C PRO A 289 1.64 -24.92 -14.02
N GLU A 290 2.44 -23.86 -14.19
CA GLU A 290 3.63 -23.85 -15.03
C GLU A 290 4.81 -24.65 -14.43
N ARG A 291 4.77 -24.93 -13.13
CA ARG A 291 5.81 -25.62 -12.36
C ARG A 291 5.28 -26.89 -11.66
N LEU A 292 4.14 -27.39 -12.09
CA LEU A 292 3.42 -28.44 -11.40
C LEU A 292 4.27 -29.70 -11.19
N GLY A 293 4.35 -30.14 -9.92
CA GLY A 293 5.09 -31.34 -9.52
C GLY A 293 6.60 -31.18 -9.50
N GLN A 294 7.15 -30.01 -9.89
CA GLN A 294 8.58 -29.75 -9.70
C GLN A 294 8.87 -29.62 -8.20
N GLY A 295 9.81 -30.39 -7.71
CA GLY A 295 10.30 -30.27 -6.35
C GLY A 295 10.99 -28.93 -6.16
N ARG A 296 10.51 -28.13 -5.23
CA ARG A 296 11.27 -27.01 -4.70
C ARG A 296 12.35 -27.56 -3.78
N LEU A 297 13.56 -27.11 -4.00
CA LEU A 297 14.69 -27.55 -3.19
C LEU A 297 14.94 -26.65 -1.98
N PHE A 298 14.09 -25.64 -1.78
CA PHE A 298 14.05 -24.83 -0.58
C PHE A 298 12.71 -25.00 0.13
N ARG A 299 12.73 -24.86 1.42
CA ARG A 299 11.56 -24.90 2.28
C ARG A 299 11.26 -23.50 2.79
N PHE A 300 9.98 -23.11 2.79
CA PHE A 300 9.58 -21.92 3.52
C PHE A 300 9.87 -22.13 5.00
N ARG A 301 10.51 -21.14 5.62
CA ARG A 301 10.87 -21.20 7.05
C ARG A 301 10.03 -20.19 7.80
N PHE A 302 8.97 -20.63 8.43
CA PHE A 302 8.05 -19.76 9.17
C PHE A 302 8.64 -19.16 10.45
N ASN A 303 9.77 -19.65 10.93
CA ASN A 303 10.55 -18.97 11.97
C ASN A 303 11.29 -17.72 11.45
N ALA A 304 11.56 -17.64 10.15
CA ALA A 304 12.21 -16.50 9.49
C ALA A 304 11.22 -15.55 8.80
N ILE A 305 10.13 -16.09 8.26
CA ILE A 305 9.11 -15.31 7.53
C ILE A 305 8.41 -14.34 8.50
N PRO A 306 8.35 -13.03 8.16
CA PRO A 306 7.65 -12.05 8.98
C PRO A 306 6.16 -12.36 9.17
N VAL A 307 5.64 -12.12 10.37
CA VAL A 307 4.21 -12.32 10.70
C VAL A 307 3.29 -11.51 9.78
N ASP A 308 3.74 -10.34 9.33
CA ASP A 308 2.97 -9.49 8.40
C ASP A 308 2.68 -10.20 7.07
N LEU A 309 3.62 -11.04 6.62
CA LEU A 309 3.39 -11.84 5.42
C LEU A 309 2.30 -12.90 5.67
N ILE A 310 2.32 -13.55 6.83
CA ILE A 310 1.26 -14.51 7.20
C ILE A 310 -0.10 -13.80 7.26
N SER A 311 -0.14 -12.60 7.84
CA SER A 311 -1.34 -11.76 7.86
C SER A 311 -1.83 -11.39 6.46
N SER A 312 -0.93 -11.13 5.52
CA SER A 312 -1.29 -10.82 4.12
C SER A 312 -1.93 -11.99 3.38
N ILE A 313 -1.59 -13.24 3.74
CA ILE A 313 -2.23 -14.45 3.20
C ILE A 313 -3.72 -14.48 3.55
N TYR A 314 -4.05 -14.26 4.82
CA TYR A 314 -5.44 -14.24 5.26
C TYR A 314 -6.23 -13.06 4.67
N GLN A 315 -5.57 -11.93 4.45
CA GLN A 315 -6.18 -10.79 3.74
C GLN A 315 -6.51 -11.15 2.29
N GLN A 316 -5.66 -11.92 1.62
CA GLN A 316 -5.93 -12.41 0.27
C GLN A 316 -7.13 -13.36 0.26
N PHE A 317 -7.25 -14.25 1.26
CA PHE A 317 -8.42 -15.11 1.41
C PHE A 317 -9.72 -14.33 1.55
N ALA A 318 -9.75 -13.31 2.40
CA ALA A 318 -10.92 -12.46 2.55
C ALA A 318 -11.34 -11.76 1.25
N ARG A 319 -10.39 -11.44 0.37
CA ARG A 319 -10.65 -10.85 -0.96
C ARG A 319 -11.24 -11.85 -1.96
N THR A 320 -10.71 -13.08 -1.99
CA THR A 320 -11.17 -14.08 -2.96
C THR A 320 -12.55 -14.62 -2.59
N SER A 321 -12.88 -14.72 -1.30
CA SER A 321 -14.20 -15.18 -0.83
C SER A 321 -15.34 -14.19 -1.12
N ALA A 322 -15.03 -12.90 -1.24
CA ALA A 322 -16.01 -11.84 -1.39
C ALA A 322 -15.68 -10.91 -2.58
N ALA A 323 -15.19 -11.46 -3.71
CA ALA A 323 -14.62 -10.65 -4.80
C ALA A 323 -15.53 -9.52 -5.32
N ASP A 324 -16.85 -9.72 -5.35
CA ASP A 324 -17.81 -8.69 -5.73
C ASP A 324 -18.26 -7.84 -4.52
N GLU A 325 -18.41 -8.42 -3.34
CA GLU A 325 -18.73 -7.71 -2.10
C GLU A 325 -17.52 -6.93 -1.56
N ALA A 326 -16.30 -7.48 -1.60
CA ALA A 326 -15.08 -6.81 -1.15
C ALA A 326 -14.75 -5.58 -1.99
N ARG A 327 -14.95 -5.64 -3.31
CA ARG A 327 -14.85 -4.46 -4.19
C ARG A 327 -15.93 -3.42 -3.87
N SER A 328 -17.13 -3.85 -3.52
CA SER A 328 -18.24 -2.97 -3.11
C SER A 328 -18.05 -2.39 -1.71
N GLN A 329 -17.38 -3.11 -0.82
CA GLN A 329 -17.15 -2.74 0.59
C GLN A 329 -15.86 -1.92 0.81
N GLY A 330 -15.02 -1.74 -0.22
CA GLY A 330 -13.80 -0.92 -0.13
C GLY A 330 -12.70 -1.54 0.74
N LEU A 331 -12.65 -2.87 0.85
CA LEU A 331 -11.58 -3.60 1.53
C LEU A 331 -10.28 -3.45 0.74
N HIS A 332 -9.40 -2.55 1.17
CA HIS A 332 -8.11 -2.30 0.55
C HIS A 332 -6.98 -2.75 1.48
N TYR A 333 -6.07 -3.55 0.93
CA TYR A 333 -4.82 -3.87 1.61
C TYR A 333 -4.00 -2.60 1.80
N THR A 334 -3.48 -2.40 3.00
CA THR A 334 -2.53 -1.33 3.29
C THR A 334 -1.12 -1.90 3.27
N PRO A 335 -0.29 -1.54 2.27
CA PRO A 335 1.10 -1.97 2.24
C PRO A 335 1.85 -1.61 3.53
N VAL A 336 2.70 -2.53 3.99
CA VAL A 336 3.43 -2.37 5.26
C VAL A 336 4.29 -1.11 5.27
N GLU A 337 4.82 -0.71 4.12
CA GLU A 337 5.59 0.52 3.95
C GLU A 337 4.75 1.77 4.26
N LEU A 338 3.46 1.77 3.90
CA LEU A 338 2.54 2.86 4.27
C LEU A 338 2.16 2.83 5.74
N VAL A 339 2.03 1.65 6.33
CA VAL A 339 1.81 1.51 7.77
C VAL A 339 2.98 2.13 8.53
N HIS A 340 4.22 1.79 8.18
CA HIS A 340 5.41 2.38 8.79
C HIS A 340 5.47 3.90 8.60
N LEU A 341 5.29 4.39 7.36
CA LEU A 341 5.32 5.81 7.04
C LEU A 341 4.24 6.61 7.82
N THR A 342 3.09 5.98 8.08
CA THR A 342 2.01 6.59 8.87
C THR A 342 2.34 6.57 10.37
N LEU A 343 2.87 5.47 10.89
CA LEU A 343 3.11 5.31 12.31
C LEU A 343 4.38 6.03 12.79
N ASP A 344 5.41 6.20 11.95
CA ASP A 344 6.66 6.85 12.35
C ASP A 344 6.45 8.23 12.99
N PRO A 345 5.77 9.21 12.35
CA PRO A 345 5.54 10.52 12.94
C PRO A 345 4.52 10.49 14.10
N ILE A 346 3.59 9.53 14.09
CA ILE A 346 2.59 9.37 15.17
C ILE A 346 3.28 8.88 16.44
N PHE A 347 4.20 7.94 16.32
CA PHE A 347 4.89 7.35 17.46
C PHE A 347 6.06 8.21 17.98
N GLU A 348 6.52 9.21 17.24
CA GLU A 348 7.60 10.08 17.72
C GLU A 348 7.24 10.75 19.06
N GLY A 349 7.96 10.40 20.15
CA GLY A 349 7.68 10.90 21.49
C GLY A 349 6.33 10.46 22.09
N LEU A 350 5.65 9.45 21.54
CA LEU A 350 4.44 8.87 22.12
C LEU A 350 4.81 8.05 23.38
N SER A 351 3.95 8.09 24.40
CA SER A 351 4.14 7.31 25.63
C SER A 351 4.17 5.80 25.38
N PRO A 352 4.97 5.00 26.12
CA PRO A 352 4.88 3.54 26.08
C PRO A 352 3.54 3.00 26.63
N HIS A 353 2.78 3.84 27.34
CA HIS A 353 1.45 3.51 27.86
C HIS A 353 0.30 4.03 26.98
N ALA A 354 0.62 4.52 25.79
CA ALA A 354 -0.37 5.11 24.89
C ALA A 354 -1.42 4.09 24.46
N ALA A 355 -2.68 4.53 24.39
CA ALA A 355 -3.77 3.80 23.80
C ALA A 355 -3.91 4.17 22.31
N VAL A 356 -3.96 3.16 21.44
CA VAL A 356 -4.06 3.31 19.98
C VAL A 356 -5.38 2.74 19.50
N ASN A 357 -6.07 3.48 18.63
CA ASN A 357 -7.30 3.04 17.98
C ASN A 357 -7.17 3.08 16.46
N ASP A 358 -7.70 2.04 15.81
CA ASP A 358 -7.96 2.02 14.37
C ASP A 358 -9.48 1.83 14.15
N PRO A 359 -10.20 2.87 13.73
CA PRO A 359 -11.66 2.83 13.60
C PRO A 359 -12.14 2.11 12.32
N ALA A 360 -11.25 1.61 11.47
CA ALA A 360 -11.53 0.81 10.29
C ALA A 360 -10.41 -0.21 10.09
N CYS A 361 -10.18 -1.03 11.13
CA CYS A 361 -8.93 -1.79 11.29
C CYS A 361 -8.73 -2.91 10.26
N GLY A 362 -9.78 -3.36 9.57
CA GLY A 362 -9.68 -4.46 8.62
C GLY A 362 -9.01 -5.67 9.26
N SER A 363 -7.95 -6.15 8.63
CA SER A 363 -7.11 -7.26 9.10
C SER A 363 -6.06 -6.87 10.15
N GLY A 364 -6.08 -5.64 10.66
CA GLY A 364 -5.26 -5.20 11.80
C GLY A 364 -3.83 -4.74 11.48
N ALA A 365 -3.49 -4.43 10.23
CA ALA A 365 -2.12 -4.06 9.85
C ALA A 365 -1.53 -2.92 10.70
N PHE A 366 -2.29 -1.84 10.93
CA PHE A 366 -1.87 -0.75 11.81
C PHE A 366 -1.75 -1.18 13.27
N LEU A 367 -2.68 -2.00 13.75
CA LEU A 367 -2.69 -2.46 15.15
C LEU A 367 -1.52 -3.39 15.46
N VAL A 368 -1.16 -4.30 14.55
CA VAL A 368 0.00 -5.21 14.69
C VAL A 368 1.29 -4.41 14.78
N GLU A 369 1.49 -3.45 13.90
CA GLU A 369 2.73 -2.64 13.94
C GLU A 369 2.74 -1.67 15.12
N ALA A 370 1.59 -1.10 15.51
CA ALA A 370 1.46 -0.31 16.74
C ALA A 370 1.78 -1.14 17.98
N PHE A 371 1.32 -2.39 18.02
CA PHE A 371 1.62 -3.35 19.08
C PHE A 371 3.13 -3.57 19.24
N ARG A 372 3.83 -3.90 18.17
CA ARG A 372 5.30 -4.05 18.18
C ARG A 372 5.99 -2.82 18.74
N ARG A 373 5.62 -1.64 18.26
CA ARG A 373 6.22 -0.37 18.71
C ARG A 373 5.97 -0.08 20.19
N LEU A 374 4.78 -0.38 20.70
CA LEU A 374 4.47 -0.20 22.12
C LEU A 374 5.27 -1.17 22.98
N VAL A 375 5.34 -2.45 22.60
CA VAL A 375 6.13 -3.45 23.33
C VAL A 375 7.61 -3.07 23.36
N TRP A 376 8.22 -2.73 22.22
CA TRP A 376 9.63 -2.33 22.15
C TRP A 376 9.94 -1.09 23.01
N ARG A 377 9.02 -0.11 23.02
CA ARG A 377 9.19 1.08 23.86
C ARG A 377 9.08 0.76 25.34
N ALA A 378 8.10 -0.06 25.71
CA ALA A 378 7.87 -0.41 27.10
C ALA A 378 8.95 -1.39 27.65
N ALA A 379 9.57 -2.18 26.78
CA ALA A 379 10.65 -3.09 27.15
C ALA A 379 12.01 -2.36 27.38
N GLU A 380 12.19 -1.13 26.89
CA GLU A 380 13.40 -0.31 27.08
C GLU A 380 14.70 -1.04 26.70
N GLY A 381 14.68 -1.83 25.63
CA GLY A 381 15.83 -2.62 25.17
C GLY A 381 16.07 -3.93 25.95
N LYS A 382 15.20 -4.28 26.88
CA LYS A 382 15.21 -5.57 27.58
C LYS A 382 14.29 -6.58 26.86
N PRO A 383 14.50 -7.88 27.07
CA PRO A 383 13.56 -8.90 26.63
C PRO A 383 12.15 -8.64 27.17
N ALA A 384 11.16 -8.65 26.29
CA ALA A 384 9.76 -8.41 26.68
C ALA A 384 9.21 -9.60 27.46
N SER A 385 8.58 -9.31 28.61
CA SER A 385 7.90 -10.35 29.38
C SER A 385 6.51 -10.63 28.83
N ARG A 386 6.03 -11.85 29.01
CA ARG A 386 4.67 -12.29 28.64
C ARG A 386 3.59 -11.38 29.25
N GLU A 387 3.76 -10.99 30.50
CA GLU A 387 2.85 -10.07 31.18
C GLU A 387 2.82 -8.69 30.51
N LEU A 388 3.97 -8.15 30.13
CA LEU A 388 4.07 -6.88 29.40
C LEU A 388 3.35 -6.98 28.04
N VAL A 389 3.64 -8.02 27.25
CA VAL A 389 3.04 -8.26 25.95
C VAL A 389 1.52 -8.34 26.06
N ARG A 390 0.99 -9.14 27.00
CA ARG A 390 -0.45 -9.30 27.23
C ARG A 390 -1.12 -8.02 27.73
N ARG A 391 -0.47 -7.29 28.63
CA ARG A 391 -0.99 -6.01 29.14
C ARG A 391 -1.17 -5.00 28.02
N ILE A 392 -0.23 -4.91 27.09
CA ILE A 392 -0.34 -4.02 25.92
C ILE A 392 -1.42 -4.51 24.97
N LEU A 393 -1.44 -5.81 24.66
CA LEU A 393 -2.42 -6.41 23.76
C LEU A 393 -3.86 -6.12 24.17
N TYR A 394 -4.19 -6.28 25.47
CA TYR A 394 -5.56 -6.13 25.95
C TYR A 394 -5.90 -4.73 26.45
N GLY A 395 -4.91 -3.89 26.75
CA GLY A 395 -5.15 -2.60 27.39
C GLY A 395 -4.89 -1.37 26.53
N GLN A 396 -4.11 -1.49 25.44
CA GLN A 396 -3.62 -0.34 24.70
C GLN A 396 -3.99 -0.35 23.20
N LEU A 397 -4.50 -1.46 22.67
CA LEU A 397 -4.87 -1.61 21.26
C LEU A 397 -6.37 -1.78 21.11
N PHE A 398 -6.99 -1.00 20.22
CA PHE A 398 -8.42 -1.04 19.98
C PHE A 398 -8.71 -0.92 18.49
N GLY A 399 -9.55 -1.81 17.97
CA GLY A 399 -9.96 -1.82 16.57
C GLY A 399 -11.46 -1.92 16.40
N VAL A 400 -11.99 -1.28 15.38
CA VAL A 400 -13.38 -1.40 14.96
C VAL A 400 -13.45 -1.70 13.48
N ASP A 401 -14.29 -2.64 13.07
CA ASP A 401 -14.60 -2.92 11.68
C ASP A 401 -16.03 -3.44 11.52
N ILE A 402 -16.65 -3.22 10.38
CA ILE A 402 -17.98 -3.74 10.06
C ILE A 402 -17.95 -5.22 9.64
N ASN A 403 -16.76 -5.74 9.33
CA ASN A 403 -16.56 -7.08 8.80
C ASN A 403 -15.97 -7.99 9.87
N ARG A 404 -16.79 -8.90 10.39
CA ARG A 404 -16.38 -9.86 11.42
C ARG A 404 -15.25 -10.78 10.95
N ALA A 405 -15.24 -11.18 9.68
CA ALA A 405 -14.17 -12.02 9.14
C ALA A 405 -12.82 -11.28 9.14
N ALA A 406 -12.80 -9.99 8.80
CA ALA A 406 -11.61 -9.14 8.88
C ALA A 406 -11.11 -9.03 10.33
N LEU A 407 -12.01 -8.88 11.31
CA LEU A 407 -11.66 -8.87 12.73
C LEU A 407 -11.07 -10.21 13.21
N GLY A 408 -11.54 -11.34 12.66
CA GLY A 408 -10.93 -12.64 12.91
C GLY A 408 -9.46 -12.68 12.46
N ILE A 409 -9.18 -12.11 11.29
CA ILE A 409 -7.80 -11.99 10.76
C ILE A 409 -6.96 -11.04 11.63
N ALA A 410 -7.52 -9.91 12.05
CA ALA A 410 -6.85 -8.98 12.95
C ALA A 410 -6.49 -9.62 14.29
N ALA A 411 -7.42 -10.37 14.89
CA ALA A 411 -7.19 -11.12 16.13
C ALA A 411 -6.06 -12.15 15.94
N PHE A 412 -6.12 -12.92 14.86
CA PHE A 412 -5.08 -13.89 14.51
C PHE A 412 -3.69 -13.24 14.36
N SER A 413 -3.62 -12.13 13.61
CA SER A 413 -2.37 -11.39 13.39
C SER A 413 -1.78 -10.85 14.70
N LEU A 414 -2.63 -10.36 15.60
CA LEU A 414 -2.22 -9.88 16.93
C LEU A 414 -1.75 -11.03 17.84
N TYR A 415 -2.39 -12.21 17.78
CA TYR A 415 -1.91 -13.38 18.54
C TYR A 415 -0.54 -13.86 18.03
N LEU A 416 -0.35 -13.92 16.71
CA LEU A 416 0.96 -14.24 16.13
C LEU A 416 2.04 -13.25 16.54
N ALA A 417 1.72 -11.95 16.49
CA ALA A 417 2.63 -10.91 16.93
C ALA A 417 2.93 -11.00 18.44
N ALA A 418 1.94 -11.36 19.25
CA ALA A 418 2.14 -11.57 20.70
C ALA A 418 3.07 -12.76 20.96
N LEU A 419 2.93 -13.86 20.23
CA LEU A 419 3.86 -15.01 20.31
C LEU A 419 5.27 -14.67 19.83
N GLU A 420 5.39 -13.80 18.83
CA GLU A 420 6.69 -13.31 18.33
C GLU A 420 7.39 -12.40 19.35
N LEU A 421 6.64 -11.55 20.01
CA LEU A 421 7.13 -10.54 20.98
C LEU A 421 7.40 -11.11 22.37
N ASP A 422 6.80 -12.25 22.73
CA ASP A 422 7.04 -12.94 24.01
C ASP A 422 8.39 -13.65 23.96
N GLU A 423 9.37 -13.09 24.65
CA GLU A 423 10.73 -13.64 24.71
C GLU A 423 10.92 -14.65 25.85
N GLN A 424 9.90 -14.91 26.67
CA GLN A 424 9.99 -15.87 27.77
C GLN A 424 9.79 -17.30 27.25
N PRO A 425 10.53 -18.28 27.82
CA PRO A 425 10.28 -19.68 27.50
C PRO A 425 8.83 -20.08 27.82
N ILE A 426 8.21 -20.79 26.88
CA ILE A 426 6.86 -21.36 27.07
C ILE A 426 7.04 -22.68 27.81
N SER A 427 6.63 -22.73 29.06
CA SER A 427 6.78 -23.89 29.96
C SER A 427 5.46 -24.62 30.25
N ASP A 428 4.34 -23.95 29.99
CA ASP A 428 2.98 -24.47 30.24
C ASP A 428 2.11 -24.19 29.02
N ILE A 429 1.23 -25.14 28.65
CA ILE A 429 0.27 -24.97 27.56
C ILE A 429 -0.67 -23.78 27.79
N ARG A 430 -0.90 -23.39 29.05
CA ARG A 430 -1.68 -22.20 29.41
C ARG A 430 -1.00 -20.90 28.96
N ASP A 431 0.30 -20.92 28.77
CA ASP A 431 1.07 -19.76 28.26
C ASP A 431 0.74 -19.47 26.79
N LEU A 432 0.29 -20.47 26.02
CA LEU A 432 -0.19 -20.35 24.65
C LEU A 432 -1.62 -19.84 24.54
N ARG A 433 -2.38 -19.87 25.64
CA ARG A 433 -3.79 -19.48 25.63
C ARG A 433 -3.93 -17.98 25.76
N PHE A 434 -4.54 -17.37 24.77
CA PHE A 434 -4.92 -15.96 24.76
C PHE A 434 -6.40 -15.81 25.13
N ASP A 435 -6.73 -14.72 25.84
CA ASP A 435 -8.13 -14.34 26.01
C ASP A 435 -8.67 -13.80 24.69
N ARG A 436 -9.98 -13.83 24.55
CA ARG A 436 -10.66 -13.41 23.34
C ARG A 436 -10.44 -11.92 23.06
N LEU A 437 -10.03 -11.57 21.84
CA LEU A 437 -9.85 -10.18 21.39
C LEU A 437 -11.15 -9.59 20.80
N ILE A 438 -11.94 -10.41 20.10
CA ILE A 438 -13.22 -9.99 19.55
C ILE A 438 -14.19 -9.74 20.72
N ASP A 439 -14.89 -8.62 20.65
CA ASP A 439 -15.78 -8.06 21.67
C ASP A 439 -15.07 -7.56 22.96
N THR A 440 -13.73 -7.50 23.00
CA THR A 440 -12.95 -6.95 24.11
C THR A 440 -12.03 -5.78 23.70
N THR A 441 -11.29 -5.94 22.63
CA THR A 441 -10.40 -4.93 22.05
C THR A 441 -10.69 -4.70 20.56
N LEU A 442 -11.27 -5.69 19.89
CA LEU A 442 -11.72 -5.63 18.51
C LEU A 442 -13.25 -5.71 18.47
N PHE A 443 -13.89 -4.77 17.81
CA PHE A 443 -15.37 -4.66 17.86
C PHE A 443 -15.97 -4.66 16.46
N GLU A 444 -17.00 -5.48 16.28
CA GLU A 444 -17.82 -5.47 15.08
C GLU A 444 -18.88 -4.35 15.18
N ALA A 445 -18.61 -3.24 14.52
CA ALA A 445 -19.52 -2.10 14.49
C ALA A 445 -19.29 -1.22 13.28
N ASP A 446 -20.30 -0.43 12.91
CA ASP A 446 -20.14 0.68 12.00
C ASP A 446 -19.62 1.89 12.76
N SER A 447 -18.34 2.20 12.60
CA SER A 447 -17.69 3.33 13.25
C SER A 447 -18.36 4.70 12.99
N LEU A 448 -19.06 4.84 11.86
CA LEU A 448 -19.84 6.03 11.54
C LEU A 448 -21.32 5.91 11.93
N GLY A 449 -21.73 4.80 12.50
CA GLY A 449 -23.08 4.51 13.01
C GLY A 449 -23.34 5.07 14.40
N GLU A 450 -24.53 4.76 14.93
CA GLU A 450 -24.95 5.14 16.30
C GLU A 450 -24.57 4.05 17.33
N ASP A 451 -24.24 2.85 16.87
CA ASP A 451 -23.98 1.67 17.69
C ASP A 451 -22.49 1.44 17.99
N LEU A 452 -21.69 2.52 17.98
CA LEU A 452 -20.27 2.41 18.32
C LEU A 452 -20.12 2.02 19.81
N PRO A 453 -19.33 0.98 20.14
CA PRO A 453 -19.23 0.47 21.51
C PRO A 453 -18.87 1.54 22.53
N THR A 454 -19.52 1.51 23.69
CA THR A 454 -19.29 2.47 24.79
C THR A 454 -17.82 2.51 25.21
N LEU A 455 -17.13 1.36 25.18
CA LEU A 455 -15.70 1.30 25.50
C LEU A 455 -14.84 2.15 24.58
N ILE A 456 -15.23 2.29 23.30
CA ILE A 456 -14.56 3.16 22.32
C ILE A 456 -14.95 4.63 22.54
N THR A 457 -16.25 4.92 22.72
CA THR A 457 -16.75 6.30 22.81
C THR A 457 -16.45 6.98 24.15
N SER A 458 -16.29 6.23 25.21
CA SER A 458 -15.98 6.75 26.56
C SER A 458 -14.49 6.95 26.83
N ARG A 459 -13.62 6.52 25.90
CA ARG A 459 -12.17 6.59 26.06
C ARG A 459 -11.56 7.66 25.14
N SER A 460 -10.55 8.35 25.62
CA SER A 460 -9.65 9.16 24.78
C SER A 460 -8.43 8.34 24.39
N PHE A 461 -8.09 8.36 23.10
CA PHE A 461 -6.93 7.66 22.55
C PHE A 461 -5.75 8.62 22.36
N ASP A 462 -4.54 8.16 22.62
CA ASP A 462 -3.31 8.92 22.38
C ASP A 462 -2.97 8.98 20.90
N ALA A 463 -3.38 7.95 20.14
CA ALA A 463 -3.24 7.90 18.70
C ALA A 463 -4.46 7.22 18.04
N VAL A 464 -4.95 7.83 16.97
CA VAL A 464 -5.95 7.23 16.08
C VAL A 464 -5.33 7.13 14.68
N VAL A 465 -5.26 5.91 14.16
CA VAL A 465 -4.57 5.61 12.90
C VAL A 465 -5.44 4.71 12.03
N GLY A 466 -5.18 4.67 10.73
CA GLY A 466 -5.88 3.73 9.86
C GLY A 466 -5.91 4.12 8.39
N ASN A 467 -6.48 3.24 7.59
CA ASN A 467 -6.80 3.46 6.18
C ASN A 467 -8.31 3.28 5.97
N PRO A 468 -9.13 4.29 6.31
CA PRO A 468 -10.58 4.17 6.22
C PRO A 468 -11.07 4.00 4.78
N PRO A 469 -12.27 3.43 4.56
CA PRO A 469 -12.81 3.22 3.23
C PRO A 469 -13.02 4.56 2.48
N TRP A 470 -12.72 4.58 1.17
CA TRP A 470 -12.83 5.78 0.33
C TRP A 470 -14.18 5.91 -0.40
N THR A 471 -15.00 4.86 -0.35
CA THR A 471 -16.34 4.80 -0.95
C THR A 471 -17.35 4.28 0.06
N PHE A 472 -18.59 4.78 0.03
CA PHE A 472 -19.66 4.22 0.85
C PHE A 472 -20.10 2.85 0.31
N VAL A 473 -20.36 1.93 1.21
CA VAL A 473 -20.97 0.63 0.88
C VAL A 473 -22.41 0.86 0.39
N LYS A 474 -22.73 0.33 -0.80
CA LYS A 474 -24.11 0.32 -1.29
C LYS A 474 -24.87 -0.81 -0.57
N LYS A 475 -25.95 -0.49 0.14
CA LYS A 475 -26.87 -1.52 0.65
C LYS A 475 -27.67 -2.12 -0.52
N GLU A 476 -27.91 -3.44 -0.47
CA GLU A 476 -28.85 -4.12 -1.37
C GLU A 476 -30.21 -3.41 -1.29
N GLY A 477 -30.73 -2.99 -2.45
CA GLY A 477 -31.98 -2.23 -2.55
C GLY A 477 -31.85 -0.79 -3.02
N GLY A 478 -30.62 -0.31 -3.36
CA GLY A 478 -30.42 1.00 -4.03
C GLY A 478 -30.66 2.23 -3.15
N ALA A 479 -30.98 2.08 -1.86
CA ALA A 479 -31.07 3.18 -0.94
C ALA A 479 -29.65 3.58 -0.49
N GLU A 480 -29.13 4.68 -1.01
CA GLU A 480 -28.01 5.37 -0.34
C GLU A 480 -28.36 5.51 1.14
N ARG A 481 -27.40 5.20 2.02
CA ARG A 481 -27.54 5.36 3.45
C ARG A 481 -28.07 6.76 3.75
N ARG A 482 -29.39 6.89 3.97
CA ARG A 482 -30.02 8.18 4.33
C ARG A 482 -29.46 8.58 5.70
N ARG A 483 -28.77 9.68 5.71
CA ARG A 483 -28.20 10.30 6.88
C ARG A 483 -29.23 10.99 7.72
N SER A 484 -29.03 11.01 9.02
CA SER A 484 -29.74 11.92 9.90
C SER A 484 -29.57 13.35 9.39
N SER A 485 -30.61 14.12 9.42
CA SER A 485 -30.67 15.53 9.01
C SER A 485 -29.90 16.46 9.95
N ASP A 486 -29.12 15.91 10.88
CA ASP A 486 -28.39 16.68 11.87
C ASP A 486 -27.17 17.35 11.21
N THR A 487 -27.33 18.66 10.95
CA THR A 487 -26.32 19.56 10.39
C THR A 487 -25.26 19.97 11.42
N SER A 488 -25.42 19.55 12.69
CA SER A 488 -24.51 19.89 13.79
C SER A 488 -23.27 19.01 13.86
N THR A 489 -23.28 17.84 13.20
CA THR A 489 -22.14 16.93 13.21
C THR A 489 -21.16 17.22 12.06
N LEU A 490 -19.90 17.27 12.41
CA LEU A 490 -18.70 17.49 11.59
C LEU A 490 -18.51 16.56 10.38
N ARG A 491 -19.40 15.61 10.14
CA ARG A 491 -19.22 14.51 9.20
C ARG A 491 -19.59 14.90 7.76
N PRO A 492 -18.61 15.09 6.86
CA PRO A 492 -18.87 15.43 5.45
C PRO A 492 -19.66 14.33 4.74
N ARG A 493 -20.68 14.72 3.97
CA ARG A 493 -21.63 13.78 3.36
C ARG A 493 -21.11 13.03 2.11
N ARG A 494 -19.96 13.38 1.54
CA ARG A 494 -19.53 12.90 0.22
C ARG A 494 -18.36 11.93 0.21
N SER A 495 -17.60 11.86 1.30
CA SER A 495 -16.40 11.02 1.38
C SER A 495 -16.31 10.38 2.76
N PRO A 496 -16.39 9.05 2.87
CA PRO A 496 -16.34 8.37 4.16
C PRO A 496 -15.04 8.61 4.89
N ASP A 497 -13.90 8.65 4.20
CA ASP A 497 -12.58 8.90 4.78
C ASP A 497 -12.52 10.26 5.54
N GLN A 498 -13.17 11.31 5.05
CA GLN A 498 -13.28 12.58 5.78
C GLN A 498 -14.15 12.44 7.06
N ALA A 499 -15.19 11.62 7.03
CA ALA A 499 -15.99 11.34 8.21
C ALA A 499 -15.20 10.55 9.26
N PHE A 500 -14.36 9.61 8.82
CA PHE A 500 -13.42 8.90 9.69
C PHE A 500 -12.33 9.81 10.27
N LEU A 501 -11.85 10.80 9.52
CA LEU A 501 -10.93 11.79 10.06
C LEU A 501 -11.57 12.65 11.17
N ALA A 502 -12.84 13.05 10.99
CA ALA A 502 -13.59 13.76 12.01
C ALA A 502 -13.82 12.88 13.26
N LEU A 503 -14.22 11.63 13.07
CA LEU A 503 -14.31 10.65 14.15
C LEU A 503 -12.98 10.45 14.87
N GLY A 504 -11.88 10.32 14.11
CA GLY A 504 -10.54 10.18 14.67
C GLY A 504 -10.15 11.37 15.56
N ALA A 505 -10.55 12.59 15.17
CA ALA A 505 -10.35 13.77 16.00
C ALA A 505 -11.19 13.75 17.29
N GLU A 506 -12.41 13.22 17.25
CA GLU A 506 -13.28 13.06 18.42
C GLU A 506 -12.71 12.01 19.39
N LEU A 507 -12.23 10.86 18.86
CA LEU A 507 -11.67 9.75 19.64
C LEU A 507 -10.29 10.07 20.23
N ALA A 508 -9.48 10.85 19.53
CA ALA A 508 -8.10 11.17 19.94
C ALA A 508 -8.05 12.16 21.14
N GLY A 509 -9.13 12.77 21.54
CA GLY A 509 -9.15 13.68 22.70
C GLY A 509 -8.23 14.91 22.52
N GLN A 510 -7.99 15.64 23.63
CA GLN A 510 -7.34 16.96 23.57
C GLN A 510 -5.84 16.94 23.26
N HIS A 511 -5.15 15.79 23.42
CA HIS A 511 -3.70 15.67 23.24
C HIS A 511 -3.34 14.53 22.28
N GLY A 512 -4.33 13.87 21.74
CA GLY A 512 -4.14 12.74 20.82
C GLY A 512 -3.63 13.19 19.46
N ARG A 513 -3.18 12.18 18.70
CA ARG A 513 -2.65 12.34 17.35
C ARG A 513 -3.49 11.53 16.38
N VAL A 514 -3.65 12.06 15.18
CA VAL A 514 -4.36 11.37 14.10
C VAL A 514 -3.42 11.20 12.91
N GLY A 515 -3.32 9.98 12.39
CA GLY A 515 -2.56 9.65 11.18
C GLY A 515 -3.37 8.72 10.28
N MET A 516 -3.81 9.21 9.11
CA MET A 516 -4.70 8.43 8.23
C MET A 516 -4.25 8.46 6.79
N VAL A 517 -4.45 7.32 6.12
CA VAL A 517 -4.39 7.20 4.65
C VAL A 517 -5.72 7.65 4.09
N MET A 518 -5.73 8.65 3.22
CA MET A 518 -6.95 9.29 2.77
C MET A 518 -6.99 9.46 1.25
N LYS A 519 -8.18 9.65 0.71
CA LYS A 519 -8.35 10.04 -0.69
C LYS A 519 -7.90 11.48 -0.90
N ALA A 520 -6.99 11.70 -1.87
CA ALA A 520 -6.43 13.03 -2.12
C ALA A 520 -7.40 14.00 -2.78
N THR A 521 -8.35 13.49 -3.58
CA THR A 521 -9.28 14.35 -4.35
C THR A 521 -10.03 15.39 -3.51
N PRO A 522 -10.62 15.05 -2.33
CA PRO A 522 -11.33 16.06 -1.52
C PRO A 522 -10.42 17.18 -1.02
N PHE A 523 -9.17 16.90 -0.71
CA PHE A 523 -8.22 17.90 -0.21
C PHE A 523 -7.80 18.91 -1.27
N PHE A 524 -7.75 18.51 -2.54
CA PHE A 524 -7.33 19.35 -3.66
C PHE A 524 -8.47 19.85 -4.53
N SER A 525 -9.72 19.54 -4.17
CA SER A 525 -10.92 19.97 -4.89
C SER A 525 -11.13 21.47 -4.78
N LYS A 526 -11.71 22.06 -5.83
CA LYS A 526 -12.23 23.45 -5.86
C LYS A 526 -13.76 23.51 -5.66
N ASP A 527 -14.41 22.35 -5.51
CA ASP A 527 -15.86 22.30 -5.22
C ASP A 527 -16.14 22.99 -3.88
N VAL A 528 -17.13 23.87 -3.85
CA VAL A 528 -17.44 24.72 -2.68
C VAL A 528 -17.70 23.87 -1.42
N HIS A 529 -18.39 22.75 -1.56
CA HIS A 529 -18.69 21.88 -0.43
C HIS A 529 -17.45 21.10 0.05
N ALA A 530 -16.61 20.64 -0.88
CA ALA A 530 -15.36 19.97 -0.53
C ALA A 530 -14.39 20.93 0.16
N VAL A 531 -14.29 22.16 -0.33
CA VAL A 531 -13.48 23.23 0.30
C VAL A 531 -13.99 23.55 1.70
N ALA A 532 -15.28 23.73 1.89
CA ALA A 532 -15.88 24.01 3.20
C ALA A 532 -15.62 22.86 4.19
N ALA A 533 -15.83 21.62 3.77
CA ALA A 533 -15.58 20.44 4.60
C ALA A 533 -14.10 20.32 4.99
N ARG A 534 -13.19 20.48 4.02
CA ARG A 534 -11.74 20.48 4.28
C ARG A 534 -11.34 21.59 5.24
N ASN A 535 -11.76 22.82 5.00
CA ASN A 535 -11.39 23.96 5.83
C ASN A 535 -11.89 23.77 7.27
N HIS A 536 -13.12 23.30 7.44
CA HIS A 536 -13.68 22.98 8.74
C HIS A 536 -12.85 21.96 9.53
N LEU A 537 -12.39 20.89 8.84
CA LEU A 537 -11.50 19.90 9.45
C LEU A 537 -10.14 20.50 9.82
N LEU A 538 -9.52 21.28 8.91
CA LEU A 538 -8.23 21.92 9.13
C LEU A 538 -8.26 23.01 10.24
N GLU A 539 -9.39 23.66 10.46
CA GLU A 539 -9.57 24.65 11.53
C GLU A 539 -9.72 23.99 12.92
N ARG A 540 -10.28 22.80 12.99
CA ARG A 540 -10.49 22.07 14.25
C ARG A 540 -9.32 21.19 14.66
N LEU A 541 -8.57 20.69 13.70
CA LEU A 541 -7.34 19.95 13.91
C LEU A 541 -6.15 20.90 13.85
N ALA A 542 -5.09 20.58 14.56
CA ALA A 542 -3.78 21.19 14.33
C ALA A 542 -3.04 20.37 13.28
N PRO A 543 -3.19 20.64 11.97
CA PRO A 543 -2.57 19.84 10.92
C PRO A 543 -1.05 19.93 11.00
N VAL A 544 -0.39 18.78 11.06
CA VAL A 544 1.07 18.67 11.11
C VAL A 544 1.63 18.50 9.71
N ALA A 545 1.12 17.52 8.96
CA ALA A 545 1.62 17.24 7.62
C ALA A 545 0.54 16.66 6.70
N LEU A 546 0.71 16.88 5.39
CA LEU A 546 0.00 16.24 4.30
C LEU A 546 1.02 15.76 3.27
N ILE A 547 1.09 14.45 3.06
CA ILE A 547 2.03 13.82 2.13
C ILE A 547 1.24 13.17 0.99
N ASN A 548 1.40 13.69 -0.21
CA ASN A 548 0.70 13.22 -1.38
C ASN A 548 1.38 11.98 -1.98
N LEU A 549 0.60 10.94 -2.25
CA LEU A 549 1.00 9.66 -2.82
C LEU A 549 0.50 9.48 -4.27
N SER A 550 -0.13 10.47 -4.86
CA SER A 550 -0.83 10.33 -6.14
C SER A 550 0.07 9.90 -7.30
N TYR A 551 1.37 10.19 -7.22
CA TYR A 551 2.34 9.76 -8.22
C TYR A 551 2.58 8.24 -8.22
N LEU A 552 2.33 7.57 -7.08
CA LEU A 552 2.58 6.14 -6.88
C LEU A 552 1.39 5.24 -7.28
N ARG A 553 0.24 5.80 -7.60
CA ARG A 553 -1.02 5.06 -7.84
C ARG A 553 -0.96 4.02 -8.96
N ARG A 554 -0.02 4.14 -9.92
CA ARG A 554 0.13 3.23 -11.06
C ARG A 554 1.08 2.07 -10.79
N GLU A 555 1.77 2.08 -9.67
CA GLU A 555 2.83 1.15 -9.33
C GLU A 555 2.39 0.14 -8.25
N GLU A 556 1.13 -0.31 -8.30
CA GLU A 556 0.61 -1.35 -7.40
C GLU A 556 0.63 -1.00 -5.90
N LEU A 557 0.80 0.29 -5.54
CA LEU A 557 0.71 0.70 -4.13
C LEU A 557 -0.67 0.37 -3.54
N PHE A 558 -1.70 0.54 -4.37
CA PHE A 558 -3.07 0.11 -4.09
C PHE A 558 -3.62 -0.59 -5.35
N PRO A 559 -3.41 -1.91 -5.51
CA PRO A 559 -3.79 -2.65 -6.73
C PRO A 559 -5.25 -2.46 -7.13
N ASP A 560 -6.14 -2.34 -6.15
CA ASP A 560 -7.59 -2.29 -6.35
C ASP A 560 -8.15 -0.85 -6.27
N ALA A 561 -7.34 0.16 -5.92
CA ALA A 561 -7.80 1.54 -5.77
C ALA A 561 -7.27 2.43 -6.90
N LEU A 562 -8.16 2.83 -7.79
CA LEU A 562 -7.85 3.76 -8.89
C LEU A 562 -7.73 5.23 -8.43
N GLY A 563 -8.01 5.52 -7.18
CA GLY A 563 -8.02 6.89 -6.63
C GLY A 563 -6.63 7.38 -6.21
N PRO A 564 -6.38 8.69 -6.31
CA PRO A 564 -5.19 9.31 -5.74
C PRO A 564 -5.28 9.32 -4.21
N ALA A 565 -4.18 8.99 -3.55
CA ALA A 565 -4.06 8.90 -2.10
C ALA A 565 -3.16 9.96 -1.50
N LEU A 566 -3.32 10.24 -0.21
CA LEU A 566 -2.41 11.02 0.62
C LEU A 566 -2.37 10.49 2.05
N LEU A 567 -1.33 10.84 2.79
CA LEU A 567 -1.26 10.71 4.24
C LEU A 567 -1.56 12.05 4.89
N PHE A 568 -2.41 12.03 5.89
CA PHE A 568 -2.75 13.21 6.66
C PHE A 568 -2.40 12.99 8.14
N PHE A 569 -1.70 13.97 8.72
CA PHE A 569 -1.27 13.97 10.12
C PHE A 569 -1.75 15.21 10.84
N ALA A 570 -2.32 15.03 12.01
CA ALA A 570 -2.79 16.13 12.86
C ALA A 570 -2.59 15.83 14.34
N ARG A 571 -2.53 16.88 15.13
CA ARG A 571 -2.70 16.82 16.59
C ARG A 571 -4.10 17.32 16.94
N CYS A 572 -4.68 16.76 18.00
CA CYS A 572 -5.97 17.19 18.52
C CYS A 572 -5.76 18.05 19.78
N GLY A 573 -6.65 19.01 20.03
CA GLY A 573 -6.64 19.79 21.25
C GLY A 573 -6.67 21.30 21.04
N LEU A 574 -6.90 22.01 22.16
CA LEU A 574 -7.03 23.48 22.23
C LEU A 574 -5.67 24.21 22.31
N GLY A 575 -4.62 23.66 21.72
CA GLY A 575 -3.35 24.39 21.58
C GLY A 575 -3.49 25.55 20.59
N PRO A 576 -2.56 26.52 20.54
CA PRO A 576 -2.54 27.51 19.48
C PRO A 576 -2.53 26.76 18.15
N GLN A 577 -3.52 27.07 17.29
CA GLN A 577 -3.59 26.48 15.96
C GLN A 577 -2.22 26.58 15.29
N ALA A 578 -1.75 25.49 14.74
CA ALA A 578 -0.48 25.51 14.03
C ALA A 578 -0.57 26.55 12.92
N ASP A 579 0.24 27.60 12.98
CA ASP A 579 0.27 28.64 11.92
C ASP A 579 0.71 28.07 10.58
N ARG A 580 1.35 26.89 10.61
CA ARG A 580 1.96 26.26 9.44
C ARG A 580 1.77 24.74 9.49
N MET A 581 1.69 24.14 8.33
CA MET A 581 1.72 22.69 8.14
C MET A 581 2.79 22.30 7.12
N LEU A 582 3.26 21.06 7.20
CA LEU A 582 4.14 20.49 6.21
C LEU A 582 3.32 19.91 5.05
N VAL A 583 3.77 20.12 3.83
CA VAL A 583 3.20 19.48 2.64
C VAL A 583 4.33 18.87 1.81
N GLY A 584 4.05 17.75 1.19
CA GLY A 584 5.03 17.09 0.34
C GLY A 584 4.37 16.12 -0.64
N SER A 585 5.15 15.69 -1.63
CA SER A 585 4.75 14.64 -2.57
C SER A 585 5.89 13.63 -2.66
N ILE A 586 5.57 12.35 -2.52
CA ILE A 586 6.53 11.29 -2.78
C ILE A 586 6.67 11.18 -4.30
N PRO A 587 7.88 11.42 -4.86
CA PRO A 587 8.08 11.33 -6.30
C PRO A 587 8.01 9.87 -6.76
N TRP A 588 7.55 9.67 -7.97
CA TRP A 588 7.75 8.40 -8.63
C TRP A 588 9.21 8.27 -9.10
N THR A 589 9.85 7.16 -8.73
CA THR A 589 11.20 6.83 -9.19
C THR A 589 11.20 5.42 -9.82
N PRO A 590 12.07 5.14 -10.82
CA PRO A 590 12.24 3.78 -11.33
C PRO A 590 12.57 2.77 -10.24
N ASP A 591 13.26 3.22 -9.21
CA ASP A 591 13.69 2.40 -8.08
C ASP A 591 12.51 1.93 -7.23
N PHE A 592 11.48 2.75 -7.04
CA PHE A 592 10.25 2.34 -6.37
C PHE A 592 9.63 1.09 -7.00
N ARG A 593 9.63 1.01 -8.33
CA ARG A 593 9.11 -0.15 -9.06
C ARG A 593 9.91 -1.43 -8.78
N ARG A 594 11.23 -1.30 -8.59
CA ARG A 594 12.14 -2.42 -8.35
C ARG A 594 12.15 -2.86 -6.90
N THR A 595 12.06 -1.94 -5.95
CA THR A 595 12.33 -2.17 -4.54
C THR A 595 11.09 -2.07 -3.65
N GLY A 596 10.08 -1.30 -4.08
CA GLY A 596 8.94 -0.86 -3.26
C GLY A 596 9.33 0.19 -2.21
N VAL A 597 10.60 0.58 -2.16
CA VAL A 597 11.07 1.63 -1.26
C VAL A 597 10.81 2.99 -1.91
N PHE A 598 10.15 3.85 -1.19
CA PHE A 598 9.98 5.25 -1.56
C PHE A 598 10.57 6.15 -0.48
N GLY A 599 11.28 7.17 -0.91
CA GLY A 599 11.88 8.16 -0.03
C GLY A 599 11.16 9.49 -0.11
N LEU A 600 11.13 10.20 1.02
CA LEU A 600 10.69 11.59 1.10
C LEU A 600 11.87 12.41 1.60
N GLY A 601 12.58 13.05 0.69
CA GLY A 601 13.75 13.87 1.02
C GLY A 601 13.34 15.25 1.52
N PRO A 602 14.28 16.00 2.12
CA PRO A 602 14.03 17.38 2.59
C PRO A 602 13.58 18.33 1.45
N GLY A 603 13.98 18.05 0.20
CA GLY A 603 13.57 18.83 -0.96
C GLY A 603 12.12 18.67 -1.37
N GLU A 604 11.47 17.55 -1.01
CA GLU A 604 10.07 17.27 -1.29
C GLU A 604 9.13 17.78 -0.19
N ILE A 605 9.64 18.13 0.99
CA ILE A 605 8.85 18.64 2.11
C ILE A 605 8.91 20.16 2.15
N ARG A 606 7.76 20.80 2.32
CA ARG A 606 7.62 22.25 2.36
C ARG A 606 6.73 22.64 3.52
N SER A 607 7.12 23.72 4.22
CA SER A 607 6.28 24.33 5.24
C SER A 607 5.41 25.42 4.62
N VAL A 608 4.09 25.31 4.79
CA VAL A 608 3.10 26.26 4.24
C VAL A 608 2.29 26.93 5.34
N PRO A 609 1.95 28.24 5.20
CA PRO A 609 1.07 28.92 6.15
C PRO A 609 -0.36 28.38 6.04
N LEU A 610 -0.92 27.89 7.13
CA LEU A 610 -2.28 27.33 7.17
C LEU A 610 -3.34 28.38 6.76
N LYS A 611 -3.17 29.62 7.17
CA LYS A 611 -4.06 30.73 6.78
C LYS A 611 -4.21 30.86 5.26
N ARG A 612 -3.14 30.64 4.49
CA ARG A 612 -3.21 30.69 3.01
C ARG A 612 -3.90 29.47 2.43
N VAL A 613 -3.69 28.30 3.01
CA VAL A 613 -4.37 27.05 2.61
C VAL A 613 -5.89 27.20 2.76
N LEU A 614 -6.33 27.83 3.85
CA LEU A 614 -7.76 28.08 4.12
C LEU A 614 -8.36 29.16 3.20
N ALA A 615 -7.62 30.24 2.95
CA ALA A 615 -8.09 31.37 2.17
C ALA A 615 -8.17 31.12 0.65
N THR A 616 -7.21 30.34 0.11
CA THR A 616 -7.04 30.14 -1.33
C THR A 616 -7.11 28.66 -1.68
N PRO A 617 -8.26 28.11 -2.13
CA PRO A 617 -8.43 26.69 -2.37
C PRO A 617 -7.36 26.02 -3.22
N PRO A 618 -6.82 26.60 -4.33
CA PRO A 618 -5.79 25.97 -5.12
C PRO A 618 -4.38 26.05 -4.54
N PHE A 619 -4.15 26.87 -3.50
CA PHE A 619 -2.83 27.07 -2.89
C PHE A 619 -2.24 25.76 -2.36
N LEU A 620 -3.05 24.96 -1.66
CA LEU A 620 -2.61 23.68 -1.09
C LEU A 620 -2.07 22.75 -2.17
N LYS A 621 -2.82 22.59 -3.26
CA LYS A 621 -2.42 21.75 -4.38
C LYS A 621 -1.13 22.25 -5.03
N ALA A 622 -1.08 23.54 -5.35
CA ALA A 622 0.08 24.14 -6.00
C ALA A 622 1.35 24.02 -5.15
N ALA A 623 1.25 24.22 -3.84
CA ALA A 623 2.37 24.06 -2.92
C ALA A 623 2.79 22.59 -2.72
N THR A 624 1.86 21.63 -2.85
CA THR A 624 2.12 20.20 -2.67
C THR A 624 2.78 19.59 -3.91
N PHE A 625 2.29 19.91 -5.11
CA PHE A 625 2.80 19.35 -6.37
C PHE A 625 3.94 20.18 -6.99
N GLY A 626 4.02 21.45 -6.66
CA GLY A 626 5.06 22.40 -7.07
C GLY A 626 5.88 22.87 -5.88
N THR A 627 6.00 24.18 -5.76
CA THR A 627 6.69 24.88 -4.68
C THR A 627 5.77 25.87 -3.97
N VAL A 628 6.20 26.41 -2.84
CA VAL A 628 5.46 27.49 -2.15
C VAL A 628 5.32 28.72 -3.04
N ARG A 629 6.33 28.97 -3.90
CA ARG A 629 6.31 30.09 -4.87
C ARG A 629 5.24 29.87 -5.94
N ASP A 630 5.05 28.65 -6.39
CA ASP A 630 3.96 28.29 -7.32
C ASP A 630 2.60 28.51 -6.67
N GLY A 631 2.46 28.20 -5.37
CA GLY A 631 1.27 28.51 -4.60
C GLY A 631 0.97 30.00 -4.56
N TRP A 632 1.98 30.85 -4.33
CA TRP A 632 1.82 32.31 -4.36
C TRP A 632 1.48 32.83 -5.75
N LEU A 633 2.06 32.27 -6.79
CA LEU A 633 1.74 32.65 -8.18
C LEU A 633 0.29 32.31 -8.52
N ILE A 634 -0.17 31.11 -8.17
CA ILE A 634 -1.58 30.71 -8.37
C ILE A 634 -2.53 31.62 -7.58
N GLU A 635 -2.21 31.93 -6.32
CA GLU A 635 -3.01 32.86 -5.50
C GLU A 635 -3.11 34.23 -6.16
N ARG A 636 -2.01 34.75 -6.69
CA ARG A 636 -1.97 36.05 -7.39
C ARG A 636 -2.78 36.02 -8.69
N LEU A 637 -2.66 34.94 -9.48
CA LEU A 637 -3.42 34.79 -10.71
C LEU A 637 -4.92 34.71 -10.45
N GLU A 638 -5.35 33.99 -9.43
CA GLU A 638 -6.77 33.91 -9.03
C GLU A 638 -7.32 35.25 -8.52
N LYS A 639 -6.49 36.10 -7.93
CA LYS A 639 -6.88 37.40 -7.39
C LYS A 639 -6.87 38.50 -8.46
N ASP A 640 -5.84 38.58 -9.29
CA ASP A 640 -5.56 39.69 -10.17
C ASP A 640 -6.25 39.57 -11.54
N PHE A 641 -6.69 38.35 -11.93
CA PHE A 641 -7.31 38.10 -13.22
C PHE A 641 -8.71 37.48 -13.11
N PRO A 642 -9.63 37.84 -14.04
CA PRO A 642 -10.97 37.26 -14.06
C PRO A 642 -10.88 35.75 -14.40
N ARG A 643 -11.83 35.00 -13.85
CA ARG A 643 -11.98 33.58 -14.21
C ARG A 643 -12.46 33.48 -15.66
N PHE A 644 -12.03 32.42 -16.34
CA PHE A 644 -12.40 32.15 -17.74
C PHE A 644 -13.93 32.10 -17.92
N ASP A 645 -14.67 31.57 -16.96
CA ASP A 645 -16.11 31.49 -16.95
C ASP A 645 -16.75 32.90 -16.89
N ALA A 646 -16.24 33.79 -16.02
CA ALA A 646 -16.68 35.16 -15.92
C ALA A 646 -16.42 35.96 -17.21
N LEU A 647 -15.30 35.71 -17.87
CA LEU A 647 -14.98 36.29 -19.15
C LEU A 647 -15.93 35.82 -20.24
N LEU A 648 -16.27 34.53 -20.30
CA LEU A 648 -17.27 34.01 -21.24
C LEU A 648 -18.65 34.55 -20.98
N GLN A 649 -19.05 34.76 -19.73
CA GLN A 649 -20.32 35.43 -19.39
C GLN A 649 -20.33 36.89 -19.85
N ALA A 650 -19.21 37.61 -19.65
CA ALA A 650 -19.12 38.99 -20.15
C ALA A 650 -19.15 39.09 -21.68
N LEU A 651 -18.81 38.02 -22.38
CA LEU A 651 -18.92 37.87 -23.83
C LEU A 651 -20.26 37.27 -24.27
N GLU A 652 -21.27 37.22 -23.35
CA GLU A 652 -22.59 36.64 -23.58
C GLU A 652 -22.56 35.17 -24.06
N ARG A 653 -21.54 34.41 -23.64
CA ARG A 653 -21.41 32.97 -23.94
C ARG A 653 -21.97 32.16 -22.77
N ASP A 654 -23.24 31.73 -22.90
CA ASP A 654 -23.98 31.08 -21.82
C ASP A 654 -23.90 29.53 -21.90
N PRO A 655 -23.69 28.80 -20.76
CA PRO A 655 -23.75 27.34 -20.73
C PRO A 655 -25.08 26.75 -21.17
N SER A 656 -26.17 27.51 -21.05
CA SER A 656 -27.49 27.07 -21.45
C SER A 656 -27.74 27.18 -22.94
N ASP A 657 -26.90 27.91 -23.70
CA ASP A 657 -27.13 28.20 -25.11
C ASP A 657 -25.97 27.82 -26.02
N ASN A 658 -24.83 28.46 -25.92
CA ASN A 658 -23.78 28.44 -26.95
C ASN A 658 -22.43 27.88 -26.51
N ARG A 659 -22.36 27.21 -25.36
CA ARG A 659 -21.16 26.49 -24.91
C ARG A 659 -21.51 25.16 -24.21
N GLY A 660 -20.65 24.19 -24.34
CA GLY A 660 -20.85 22.89 -23.68
C GLY A 660 -19.88 21.78 -24.09
N GLN A 661 -20.05 20.66 -23.42
CA GLN A 661 -19.35 19.42 -23.78
C GLN A 661 -19.99 18.81 -25.02
N GLY A 662 -19.21 18.19 -25.89
CA GLY A 662 -19.69 17.52 -27.08
C GLY A 662 -20.54 16.26 -26.81
N PHE A 663 -21.02 15.65 -27.87
CA PHE A 663 -21.93 14.51 -27.79
C PHE A 663 -21.25 13.23 -27.26
N GLN A 664 -22.05 12.30 -26.75
CA GLN A 664 -21.61 10.99 -26.23
C GLN A 664 -22.23 9.86 -27.06
N VAL A 665 -21.41 8.89 -27.46
CA VAL A 665 -21.82 7.74 -28.26
C VAL A 665 -22.32 6.57 -27.40
N ARG A 666 -21.58 6.22 -26.35
CA ARG A 666 -21.82 5.01 -25.52
C ARG A 666 -22.80 5.29 -24.39
N GLY A 667 -23.84 4.44 -24.25
CA GLY A 667 -24.89 4.46 -23.25
C GLY A 667 -26.27 4.24 -23.89
N ASP A 668 -27.36 4.67 -23.20
CA ASP A 668 -28.73 4.51 -23.70
C ASP A 668 -28.92 5.21 -25.03
N PRO A 669 -29.53 4.54 -26.05
CA PRO A 669 -29.61 5.04 -27.41
C PRO A 669 -30.70 6.13 -27.53
N ASN A 670 -30.30 7.30 -28.06
CA ASN A 670 -31.18 8.38 -28.46
C ASN A 670 -30.95 8.73 -29.92
N THR A 671 -32.00 9.25 -30.60
CA THR A 671 -31.89 9.68 -31.99
C THR A 671 -31.09 10.99 -32.07
N PRO A 672 -30.06 11.09 -32.93
CA PRO A 672 -29.37 12.34 -33.18
C PRO A 672 -30.28 13.38 -33.83
N PRO A 673 -30.12 14.69 -33.55
CA PRO A 673 -30.76 15.78 -34.28
C PRO A 673 -30.47 15.66 -35.78
N ALA A 674 -31.44 16.08 -36.61
CA ALA A 674 -31.35 15.95 -38.05
C ALA A 674 -30.17 16.71 -38.67
N GLY A 675 -29.86 17.91 -38.16
CA GLY A 675 -28.79 18.77 -38.61
C GLY A 675 -27.38 18.18 -38.40
N TYR A 676 -27.21 17.13 -37.55
CA TYR A 676 -25.92 16.48 -37.36
C TYR A 676 -25.39 15.79 -38.60
N ARG A 677 -26.25 15.32 -39.48
CA ARG A 677 -25.88 14.52 -40.67
C ARG A 677 -25.10 15.31 -41.72
N GLU A 678 -25.20 16.64 -41.67
CA GLU A 678 -24.58 17.55 -42.65
C GLU A 678 -23.24 18.10 -42.10
N LEU A 679 -22.87 17.74 -40.89
CA LEU A 679 -21.72 18.28 -40.21
C LEU A 679 -20.56 17.27 -40.08
N LYS A 680 -19.35 17.75 -40.12
CA LYS A 680 -18.14 16.99 -39.85
C LYS A 680 -17.85 16.88 -38.38
N VAL A 681 -17.15 15.82 -37.96
CA VAL A 681 -16.86 15.49 -36.55
C VAL A 681 -15.40 15.71 -36.20
N VAL A 682 -15.16 16.47 -35.16
CA VAL A 682 -13.83 16.61 -34.55
C VAL A 682 -13.60 15.48 -33.55
N THR A 683 -12.54 14.69 -33.81
CA THR A 683 -12.08 13.61 -32.96
C THR A 683 -10.69 13.91 -32.39
N PRO A 684 -10.24 13.29 -31.29
CA PRO A 684 -8.94 13.59 -30.68
C PRO A 684 -7.72 13.39 -31.60
N ASP A 685 -7.78 12.43 -32.51
CA ASP A 685 -6.73 12.11 -33.48
C ASP A 685 -6.56 13.16 -34.59
N LYS A 686 -7.62 13.93 -34.85
CA LYS A 686 -7.64 14.98 -35.89
C LYS A 686 -7.62 16.40 -35.33
N PHE A 687 -7.25 16.53 -34.05
CA PHE A 687 -7.23 17.82 -33.35
C PHE A 687 -5.81 18.18 -32.88
N SER A 688 -5.37 19.38 -33.18
CA SER A 688 -4.07 19.90 -32.74
C SER A 688 -4.20 21.32 -32.19
N ALA A 689 -3.16 21.77 -31.44
CA ALA A 689 -3.11 23.13 -30.94
C ALA A 689 -3.12 24.16 -32.06
N PHE A 690 -3.88 25.24 -31.91
CA PHE A 690 -4.07 26.38 -32.80
C PHE A 690 -4.71 26.06 -34.16
N ARG A 691 -4.70 24.80 -34.63
CA ARG A 691 -5.13 24.46 -35.99
C ARG A 691 -6.08 23.28 -36.00
N LEU A 692 -7.19 23.48 -36.75
CA LEU A 692 -8.11 22.43 -37.13
C LEU A 692 -8.17 22.35 -38.66
N ASP A 693 -7.78 21.21 -39.23
CA ASP A 693 -7.90 20.98 -40.67
C ASP A 693 -9.30 20.41 -40.96
N TYR A 694 -10.20 21.28 -41.35
CA TYR A 694 -11.60 20.91 -41.66
C TYR A 694 -11.72 19.89 -42.81
N ALA A 695 -10.77 19.91 -43.77
CA ALA A 695 -10.79 18.96 -44.88
C ALA A 695 -10.56 17.52 -44.44
N SER A 696 -9.76 17.30 -43.40
CA SER A 696 -9.42 15.98 -42.84
C SER A 696 -10.47 15.39 -41.92
N LEU A 697 -11.51 16.14 -41.54
CA LEU A 697 -12.52 15.67 -40.59
C LEU A 697 -13.48 14.67 -41.25
N ASP A 698 -13.96 13.69 -40.49
CA ASP A 698 -14.91 12.69 -40.92
C ASP A 698 -16.35 13.22 -40.87
N GLU A 699 -17.21 12.65 -41.71
CA GLU A 699 -18.64 12.91 -41.67
C GLU A 699 -19.31 12.23 -40.49
N PHE A 700 -20.45 12.75 -40.03
CA PHE A 700 -21.20 12.15 -38.94
C PHE A 700 -21.98 10.92 -39.44
N THR A 701 -21.61 9.73 -38.92
CA THR A 701 -22.19 8.42 -39.35
C THR A 701 -22.99 7.70 -38.26
N HIS A 702 -23.05 8.21 -37.03
CA HIS A 702 -23.71 7.51 -35.93
C HIS A 702 -25.24 7.50 -36.09
N LYS A 703 -25.85 6.31 -36.02
CA LYS A 703 -27.30 6.12 -36.07
C LYS A 703 -27.97 6.50 -34.74
N THR A 704 -27.29 6.28 -33.62
CA THR A 704 -27.75 6.58 -32.26
C THR A 704 -26.64 7.20 -31.43
N LEU A 705 -27.02 8.01 -30.43
CA LEU A 705 -26.13 8.63 -29.44
C LEU A 705 -26.69 8.44 -28.03
N HIS A 706 -25.84 8.28 -27.03
CA HIS A 706 -26.30 8.27 -25.64
C HIS A 706 -26.79 9.67 -25.20
N ARG A 707 -25.97 10.71 -25.48
CA ARG A 707 -26.34 12.10 -25.17
C ARG A 707 -26.06 12.99 -26.37
N PRO A 708 -27.07 13.20 -27.26
CA PRO A 708 -27.00 14.30 -28.20
C PRO A 708 -26.96 15.63 -27.44
N ARG A 709 -26.46 16.64 -28.10
CA ARG A 709 -26.39 18.00 -27.56
C ARG A 709 -27.26 18.91 -28.44
N ARG A 710 -27.57 20.10 -27.92
CA ARG A 710 -28.25 21.11 -28.72
C ARG A 710 -27.37 21.58 -29.88
N GLU A 711 -27.97 21.93 -30.98
CA GLU A 711 -27.27 22.30 -32.23
C GLU A 711 -26.51 23.64 -32.08
N SER A 712 -26.98 24.55 -31.22
CA SER A 712 -26.37 25.87 -31.01
C SER A 712 -24.94 25.87 -30.60
N ILE A 713 -24.47 24.83 -29.91
CA ILE A 713 -23.05 24.72 -29.49
C ILE A 713 -22.13 24.30 -30.65
N PHE A 714 -22.68 23.85 -31.79
CA PHE A 714 -21.94 23.39 -32.96
C PHE A 714 -21.90 24.41 -34.09
N VAL A 715 -22.46 25.58 -33.90
CA VAL A 715 -22.48 26.65 -34.90
C VAL A 715 -21.20 27.46 -34.86
N GLY A 716 -20.51 27.58 -36.00
CA GLY A 716 -19.23 28.29 -36.14
C GLY A 716 -19.37 29.81 -36.13
N PRO A 717 -18.28 30.51 -35.81
CA PRO A 717 -16.98 30.05 -35.36
C PRO A 717 -17.01 29.43 -33.94
N ILE A 718 -16.28 28.34 -33.77
CA ILE A 718 -16.26 27.61 -32.48
C ILE A 718 -14.85 27.55 -31.93
N LEU A 719 -14.65 27.98 -30.68
CA LEU A 719 -13.45 27.70 -29.89
C LEU A 719 -13.60 26.31 -29.30
N LEU A 720 -12.74 25.39 -29.67
CA LEU A 720 -12.69 24.03 -29.14
C LEU A 720 -11.51 23.89 -28.19
N CYS A 721 -11.73 23.25 -27.03
CA CYS A 721 -10.71 22.92 -26.06
C CYS A 721 -10.73 21.43 -25.79
N SER A 722 -9.59 20.75 -25.86
CA SER A 722 -9.47 19.36 -25.46
C SER A 722 -9.70 19.22 -23.94
N LYS A 723 -10.43 18.20 -23.50
CA LYS A 723 -10.62 17.89 -22.07
C LYS A 723 -9.47 17.11 -21.46
N VAL A 724 -8.65 16.50 -22.31
CA VAL A 724 -7.53 15.65 -21.93
C VAL A 724 -6.27 16.24 -22.53
N GLY A 725 -5.23 16.34 -21.73
CA GLY A 725 -3.92 16.72 -22.23
C GLY A 725 -3.38 15.68 -23.23
N ASN A 726 -2.48 16.11 -24.10
CA ASN A 726 -1.87 15.23 -25.11
C ASN A 726 -1.18 14.03 -24.44
N ALA A 727 -1.42 12.84 -24.98
CA ALA A 727 -0.90 11.60 -24.38
C ALA A 727 0.60 11.37 -24.63
N SER A 728 1.18 11.99 -25.67
CA SER A 728 2.55 11.75 -26.11
C SER A 728 3.20 12.98 -26.75
N GLY A 729 4.51 12.95 -26.98
CA GLY A 729 5.27 13.99 -27.65
C GLY A 729 5.66 15.16 -26.74
N VAL A 730 6.22 16.21 -27.36
CA VAL A 730 6.68 17.44 -26.68
C VAL A 730 5.53 18.18 -25.99
N GLU A 731 4.31 18.00 -26.48
CA GLU A 731 3.07 18.58 -25.97
C GLU A 731 2.39 17.70 -24.89
N ARG A 732 3.07 16.65 -24.43
CA ARG A 732 2.49 15.74 -23.43
C ARG A 732 2.02 16.50 -22.20
N GLY A 733 0.76 16.27 -21.84
CA GLY A 733 0.15 16.89 -20.68
C GLY A 733 -0.41 18.29 -20.91
N ARG A 734 -0.19 18.94 -22.07
CA ARG A 734 -0.82 20.22 -22.40
C ARG A 734 -2.21 20.00 -22.97
N TYR A 735 -3.12 20.88 -22.58
CA TYR A 735 -4.40 21.00 -23.25
C TYR A 735 -4.21 21.75 -24.55
N SER A 736 -5.02 21.41 -25.55
CA SER A 736 -4.99 22.06 -26.84
C SER A 736 -6.28 22.79 -27.09
N ALA A 737 -6.20 23.98 -27.68
CA ALA A 737 -7.33 24.76 -28.15
C ALA A 737 -7.13 25.18 -29.61
N ALA A 738 -8.20 25.15 -30.38
CA ALA A 738 -8.24 25.59 -31.78
C ALA A 738 -9.60 26.22 -32.09
N VAL A 739 -9.61 27.07 -33.10
CA VAL A 739 -10.86 27.70 -33.60
C VAL A 739 -11.25 27.01 -34.91
N SER A 740 -12.49 26.50 -34.98
CA SER A 740 -13.11 26.12 -36.24
C SER A 740 -13.89 27.32 -36.79
N PRO A 741 -13.64 27.78 -38.02
CA PRO A 741 -14.48 28.81 -38.64
C PRO A 741 -15.83 28.25 -39.14
N HIS A 742 -15.95 26.95 -39.22
CA HIS A 742 -17.13 26.22 -39.76
C HIS A 742 -17.93 25.58 -38.62
N ASP A 743 -19.15 25.26 -38.91
CA ASP A 743 -19.99 24.42 -38.07
C ASP A 743 -19.39 23.02 -38.02
N VAL A 744 -19.13 22.51 -36.81
CA VAL A 744 -18.57 21.19 -36.59
C VAL A 744 -19.16 20.54 -35.35
N LEU A 745 -19.35 19.24 -35.44
CA LEU A 745 -19.64 18.42 -34.28
C LEU A 745 -18.34 18.05 -33.56
N TYR A 746 -18.40 17.85 -32.28
CA TYR A 746 -17.27 17.37 -31.49
C TYR A 746 -17.73 16.43 -30.40
N THR A 747 -16.85 15.46 -30.08
CA THR A 747 -17.16 14.41 -29.11
C THR A 747 -17.03 14.91 -27.65
N GLN A 748 -17.46 14.12 -26.70
CA GLN A 748 -17.35 14.40 -25.25
C GLN A 748 -15.91 14.71 -24.78
N ASN A 749 -14.90 14.46 -25.62
CA ASN A 749 -13.50 14.77 -25.31
C ASN A 749 -13.15 16.24 -25.43
N PHE A 750 -14.09 17.04 -25.95
CA PHE A 750 -13.94 18.46 -26.13
C PHE A 750 -15.00 19.25 -25.36
N TYR A 751 -14.64 20.49 -25.02
CA TYR A 751 -15.54 21.53 -24.62
C TYR A 751 -15.48 22.62 -25.68
N GLY A 752 -16.62 22.99 -26.22
CA GLY A 752 -16.73 23.99 -27.28
C GLY A 752 -17.46 25.24 -26.81
N VAL A 753 -17.09 26.38 -27.35
CA VAL A 753 -17.75 27.67 -27.19
C VAL A 753 -18.01 28.24 -28.56
N SER A 754 -19.28 28.34 -28.98
CA SER A 754 -19.70 29.00 -30.21
C SER A 754 -19.58 30.50 -30.05
N PHE A 755 -19.00 31.16 -31.06
CA PHE A 755 -18.91 32.58 -31.21
C PHE A 755 -19.81 33.09 -32.34
N ALA A 756 -20.81 32.30 -32.78
CA ALA A 756 -21.80 32.76 -33.72
C ALA A 756 -22.44 34.05 -33.21
N GLY A 757 -22.53 35.06 -34.09
CA GLY A 757 -23.05 36.39 -33.75
C GLY A 757 -22.13 37.29 -32.88
N ALA A 758 -20.90 36.85 -32.58
CA ALA A 758 -19.88 37.61 -31.84
C ALA A 758 -18.58 37.81 -32.63
N ASP A 759 -17.72 38.75 -32.18
CA ASP A 759 -16.45 38.97 -32.85
C ASP A 759 -15.50 37.74 -32.69
N VAL A 760 -15.19 37.09 -33.81
CA VAL A 760 -14.32 35.93 -33.86
C VAL A 760 -12.91 36.17 -33.32
N LYS A 761 -12.47 37.45 -33.27
CA LYS A 761 -11.15 37.79 -32.67
C LYS A 761 -11.03 37.32 -31.22
N TYR A 762 -12.12 37.32 -30.47
CA TYR A 762 -12.09 36.77 -29.10
C TYR A 762 -11.83 35.28 -29.08
N ALA A 763 -12.38 34.51 -30.01
CA ALA A 763 -12.13 33.05 -30.10
C ALA A 763 -10.65 32.78 -30.38
N PHE A 764 -10.00 33.52 -31.30
CA PHE A 764 -8.57 33.38 -31.58
C PHE A 764 -7.68 33.85 -30.42
N ALA A 765 -8.01 34.97 -29.79
CA ALA A 765 -7.28 35.45 -28.60
C ALA A 765 -7.34 34.44 -27.46
N LEU A 766 -8.53 33.89 -27.18
CA LEU A 766 -8.72 32.85 -26.18
C LEU A 766 -7.99 31.54 -26.55
N SER A 767 -7.98 31.15 -27.82
CA SER A 767 -7.18 30.00 -28.29
C SER A 767 -5.68 30.21 -27.99
N GLY A 768 -5.16 31.42 -28.21
CA GLY A 768 -3.78 31.78 -27.89
C GLY A 768 -3.47 31.64 -26.39
N ILE A 769 -4.35 32.19 -25.54
CA ILE A 769 -4.24 32.10 -24.06
C ILE A 769 -4.29 30.65 -23.60
N LEU A 770 -5.27 29.87 -24.09
CA LEU A 770 -5.49 28.47 -23.65
C LEU A 770 -4.33 27.53 -24.05
N ASN A 771 -3.66 27.82 -25.15
CA ASN A 771 -2.46 27.08 -25.56
C ASN A 771 -1.15 27.57 -24.88
N SER A 772 -1.23 28.61 -24.06
CA SER A 772 -0.04 29.17 -23.41
C SER A 772 0.50 28.27 -22.30
N SER A 773 1.81 28.38 -22.02
CA SER A 773 2.43 27.71 -20.88
C SER A 773 1.84 28.14 -19.53
N LEU A 774 1.33 29.39 -19.43
CA LEU A 774 0.67 29.89 -18.22
C LEU A 774 -0.63 29.14 -17.95
N THR A 775 -1.46 28.88 -18.97
CA THR A 775 -2.68 28.08 -18.83
C THR A 775 -2.34 26.63 -18.46
N ALA A 776 -1.32 26.04 -19.12
CA ALA A 776 -0.85 24.69 -18.75
C ALA A 776 -0.40 24.63 -17.28
N PHE A 777 0.34 25.63 -16.81
CA PHE A 777 0.77 25.77 -15.42
C PHE A 777 -0.43 25.87 -14.46
N GLN A 778 -1.40 26.77 -14.78
CA GLN A 778 -2.61 26.91 -13.94
C GLN A 778 -3.44 25.63 -13.87
N LEU A 779 -3.60 24.91 -14.99
CA LEU A 779 -4.33 23.65 -15.03
C LEU A 779 -3.60 22.53 -14.26
N ALA A 780 -2.28 22.44 -14.38
CA ALA A 780 -1.46 21.46 -13.69
C ALA A 780 -1.49 21.67 -12.17
N LEU A 781 -1.22 22.86 -11.70
CA LEU A 781 -1.08 23.14 -10.26
C LEU A 781 -2.35 23.66 -9.60
N GLY A 782 -3.20 24.38 -10.34
CA GLY A 782 -4.44 24.92 -9.83
C GLY A 782 -5.70 24.11 -10.21
N GLY A 783 -5.64 23.24 -11.23
CA GLY A 783 -6.79 22.44 -11.67
C GLY A 783 -7.11 21.28 -10.71
N PRO A 784 -8.37 20.84 -10.61
CA PRO A 784 -8.77 19.82 -9.64
C PRO A 784 -8.31 18.40 -9.98
N THR A 785 -8.10 18.07 -11.26
CA THR A 785 -7.88 16.69 -11.73
C THR A 785 -6.45 16.37 -12.15
N TRP A 786 -5.70 17.37 -12.58
CA TRP A 786 -4.33 17.18 -13.05
C TRP A 786 -3.39 16.69 -11.92
N GLY A 787 -2.55 15.70 -12.23
CA GLY A 787 -1.65 15.07 -11.25
C GLY A 787 -2.35 14.14 -10.25
N LEU A 788 -3.70 14.17 -10.16
CA LEU A 788 -4.50 13.32 -9.29
C LEU A 788 -5.09 12.14 -10.07
N GLU A 789 -5.84 12.41 -11.11
CA GLU A 789 -6.52 11.37 -11.91
C GLU A 789 -5.79 11.06 -13.22
N ARG A 790 -4.95 11.98 -13.67
CA ARG A 790 -4.19 11.87 -14.92
C ARG A 790 -2.78 12.39 -14.72
N PRO A 791 -1.77 11.66 -15.19
CA PRO A 791 -0.37 12.09 -15.09
C PRO A 791 -0.10 13.26 -16.01
#